data_c190db6d9834ec8f2c3ea93c6498c77a
#
_entry.id   c190db6d9834ec8f2c3ea93c6498c77a
#
_cell.length_a   1.000
_cell.length_b   1.000
_cell.length_c   1.000
_cell.angle_alpha   90.00
_cell.angle_beta   90.00
_cell.angle_gamma   90.00
#
_symmetry.space_group_name_H-M   'P 1'
#
loop_
_entity.id
_entity.type
_entity.pdbx_description
1 polymer ?
#
loop_
_entity_poly.entity_id
_entity_poly.type
_entity_poly.pdbx_seq_one_letter_code
_entity_poly.pdbx_strand_id
1 'polypeptide(L)'
;MDSSVAAPHLVVIVANGITGDSRVQKTAIAAARAGWRVTLLGAGGRDGKRRETAMGPVRVIRVPVPAVFAARSKGHPVRRLLTQTGIPNLEGLAGVRAAHQVWLRRNTARIGRLRTVEGPAAAVGRPLSKALGAMVRGRRAVHHLRVRAFRWEQRQPGRPTGNWRRDWPPLADLDLAFGPVIEELRPDLVHANDITMIHTAALSVARMRARGDRVAWLYDAHEYVPGIDSWKPAESRAYRTVERAFIRRADAVVTVSPEIAEMLREDYRLPETPLVVRNTPIGEAVGATDPMPSVRANCGLADDVPLLVYSGWLAPERGLGTAVTALPDLPGVHLAVVSGRDTPERRRLLERADDLGVADRVHVVPYVPQHAVPDYLSTADLGLICSQRTLNYELSLPTKLAEYLHARLPVVASDVRTLGEFVRRHGVGEVFVADDPVTFAQAVRKALVCRTELAAHIAEPLLAELSWEHQVAGLIDLYARISPRAPEAPRPGVSWSVHETTAPKPEIGEGGALPHWRPLSSGTRVRLGLGPANYAGQMATFAQAICRDLPDVSAEVFMRHDRSTMLFPADVYLETDRQDELAVQLDQAKRIVERYTHLIVDAFLPVFGHLNGETIEGDLPALRRAGIAVALLAHGSEIRHPGRHLRRHEFSLFRDAPERLINRYTIRADRNKRIAEESGLPLFVTTPDLLDDLPGAAWAPLVVDVDAWASDSPILERVHPRVLHGPSQRWTKGTERILPVLEGLHARGAIELVLAEGISWPAMREMIKTCDLVVDQFAVGSYGTFAVEAMAAGRPVLGYLDERVHAAAGVMPPIVNTTPESLAETLESLIDDPSRTVKIGMDSALFAREVHDGRRTAQVLAGFFD
;
A
#
# COMPACT_ATOMS: atom_id res chain seq x y z
N MET A 1 -16.70 33.72 22.54
CA MET A 1 -17.09 33.63 21.12
C MET A 1 -15.79 33.64 20.33
N ASP A 2 -15.23 32.47 20.11
CA ASP A 2 -14.08 32.32 19.21
C ASP A 2 -14.39 31.11 18.34
N SER A 3 -15.16 31.39 17.27
CA SER A 3 -15.43 30.41 16.23
C SER A 3 -14.22 30.42 15.29
N SER A 4 -13.20 29.64 15.59
CA SER A 4 -12.16 29.35 14.61
C SER A 4 -12.83 28.64 13.43
N VAL A 5 -13.08 29.38 12.35
CA VAL A 5 -13.59 28.82 11.10
C VAL A 5 -12.60 27.75 10.63
N ALA A 6 -13.02 26.49 10.59
CA ALA A 6 -12.16 25.39 10.16
C ALA A 6 -11.56 25.69 8.77
N ALA A 7 -10.27 25.47 8.59
CA ALA A 7 -9.56 25.71 7.34
C ALA A 7 -10.27 25.01 6.16
N PRO A 8 -10.35 25.64 4.97
CA PRO A 8 -11.00 25.07 3.80
C PRO A 8 -10.37 23.75 3.39
N HIS A 9 -11.18 22.79 2.94
CA HIS A 9 -10.76 21.43 2.68
C HIS A 9 -10.57 21.17 1.18
N LEU A 10 -9.35 20.85 0.80
CA LEU A 10 -8.97 20.37 -0.52
C LEU A 10 -8.85 18.85 -0.51
N VAL A 11 -9.53 18.18 -1.43
CA VAL A 11 -9.32 16.74 -1.69
C VAL A 11 -8.66 16.56 -3.06
N VAL A 12 -7.44 16.05 -3.06
CA VAL A 12 -6.65 15.72 -4.27
C VAL A 12 -6.85 14.24 -4.58
N ILE A 13 -7.34 13.90 -5.77
CA ILE A 13 -7.65 12.51 -6.14
C ILE A 13 -6.80 12.01 -7.29
N VAL A 14 -6.31 10.77 -7.18
CA VAL A 14 -5.49 10.09 -8.21
C VAL A 14 -5.78 8.59 -8.25
N ALA A 15 -5.82 7.98 -9.45
CA ALA A 15 -6.16 6.56 -9.63
C ALA A 15 -5.03 5.58 -9.29
N ASN A 16 -3.84 6.07 -8.96
CA ASN A 16 -2.68 5.25 -8.58
C ASN A 16 -2.50 5.18 -7.05
N GLY A 17 -1.46 4.43 -6.61
CA GLY A 17 -1.15 4.25 -5.19
C GLY A 17 -0.44 5.44 -4.53
N ILE A 18 -0.35 6.60 -5.18
CA ILE A 18 0.32 7.83 -4.69
C ILE A 18 1.85 7.69 -4.65
N THR A 19 2.38 6.55 -4.22
CA THR A 19 3.81 6.29 -4.08
C THR A 19 4.53 6.47 -5.42
N GLY A 20 5.50 7.38 -5.48
CA GLY A 20 6.24 7.70 -6.70
C GLY A 20 5.54 8.68 -7.65
N ASP A 21 4.36 9.20 -7.30
CA ASP A 21 3.69 10.27 -8.03
C ASP A 21 4.06 11.64 -7.43
N SER A 22 5.15 12.17 -7.90
CA SER A 22 5.74 13.39 -7.35
C SER A 22 4.89 14.63 -7.54
N ARG A 23 4.22 14.75 -8.69
CA ARG A 23 3.35 15.91 -8.96
C ARG A 23 2.24 16.00 -7.95
N VAL A 24 1.55 14.89 -7.72
CA VAL A 24 0.42 14.81 -6.79
C VAL A 24 0.85 15.06 -5.35
N GLN A 25 2.01 14.51 -4.93
CA GLN A 25 2.56 14.73 -3.60
C GLN A 25 2.95 16.20 -3.37
N LYS A 26 3.70 16.79 -4.31
CA LYS A 26 4.12 18.19 -4.24
C LYS A 26 2.94 19.16 -4.27
N THR A 27 1.92 18.87 -5.07
CA THR A 27 0.67 19.63 -5.12
C THR A 27 -0.03 19.64 -3.75
N ALA A 28 -0.15 18.48 -3.12
CA ALA A 28 -0.78 18.35 -1.80
C ALA A 28 0.00 19.09 -0.71
N ILE A 29 1.34 19.00 -0.71
CA ILE A 29 2.20 19.73 0.23
C ILE A 29 2.10 21.24 0.02
N ALA A 30 2.14 21.70 -1.24
CA ALA A 30 2.02 23.11 -1.57
C ALA A 30 0.70 23.71 -1.07
N ALA A 31 -0.40 23.01 -1.28
CA ALA A 31 -1.71 23.43 -0.78
C ALA A 31 -1.74 23.48 0.77
N ALA A 32 -1.12 22.51 1.44
CA ALA A 32 -1.03 22.51 2.89
C ALA A 32 -0.17 23.69 3.41
N ARG A 33 0.95 24.01 2.73
CA ARG A 33 1.77 25.23 2.99
C ARG A 33 0.94 26.50 2.84
N ALA A 34 0.07 26.54 1.84
CA ALA A 34 -0.84 27.66 1.58
C ALA A 34 -2.02 27.76 2.56
N GLY A 35 -2.11 26.87 3.55
CA GLY A 35 -3.13 26.94 4.61
C GLY A 35 -4.34 26.03 4.42
N TRP A 36 -4.42 25.26 3.33
CA TRP A 36 -5.50 24.30 3.11
C TRP A 36 -5.41 23.12 4.08
N ARG A 37 -6.55 22.61 4.51
CA ARG A 37 -6.65 21.24 5.05
C ARG A 37 -6.68 20.28 3.86
N VAL A 38 -5.67 19.44 3.72
CA VAL A 38 -5.50 18.62 2.52
C VAL A 38 -5.71 17.14 2.81
N THR A 39 -6.55 16.49 1.99
CA THR A 39 -6.64 15.03 1.92
C THR A 39 -6.24 14.56 0.52
N LEU A 40 -5.23 13.70 0.46
CA LEU A 40 -4.79 13.05 -0.77
C LEU A 40 -5.41 11.65 -0.84
N LEU A 41 -6.23 11.40 -1.86
CA LEU A 41 -7.02 10.18 -2.03
C LEU A 41 -6.50 9.38 -3.22
N GLY A 42 -6.01 8.17 -2.99
CA GLY A 42 -5.43 7.29 -4.00
C GLY A 42 -6.00 5.88 -3.99
N ALA A 43 -5.64 5.09 -5.00
CA ALA A 43 -6.02 3.68 -5.07
C ALA A 43 -5.24 2.85 -4.04
N GLY A 44 -5.94 2.00 -3.31
CA GLY A 44 -5.38 1.07 -2.33
C GLY A 44 -4.91 -0.24 -2.94
N GLY A 45 -4.27 -1.06 -2.12
CA GLY A 45 -3.82 -2.40 -2.49
C GLY A 45 -4.98 -3.37 -2.79
N ARG A 46 -4.63 -4.56 -3.31
CA ARG A 46 -5.59 -5.61 -3.69
C ARG A 46 -6.25 -6.33 -2.51
N ASP A 47 -5.90 -5.98 -1.29
CA ASP A 47 -6.40 -6.60 -0.05
C ASP A 47 -7.83 -6.17 0.35
N GLY A 48 -8.40 -5.23 -0.39
CA GLY A 48 -9.79 -4.79 -0.18
C GLY A 48 -9.99 -3.85 1.01
N LYS A 49 -8.92 -3.33 1.63
CA LYS A 49 -9.01 -2.45 2.81
C LYS A 49 -8.70 -0.98 2.46
N ARG A 50 -9.49 -0.06 3.02
CA ARG A 50 -9.16 1.37 3.08
C ARG A 50 -7.99 1.54 4.05
N ARG A 51 -7.01 2.35 3.67
CA ARG A 51 -5.83 2.66 4.48
C ARG A 51 -5.67 4.17 4.60
N GLU A 52 -5.28 4.62 5.78
CA GLU A 52 -5.00 6.02 6.03
C GLU A 52 -3.56 6.17 6.53
N THR A 53 -2.87 7.16 5.99
CA THR A 53 -1.50 7.52 6.34
C THR A 53 -1.40 9.04 6.35
N ALA A 54 -0.26 9.59 6.74
CA ALA A 54 -0.01 11.02 6.67
C ALA A 54 1.29 11.30 5.91
N MET A 55 1.33 12.42 5.23
CA MET A 55 2.51 12.95 4.58
C MET A 55 2.69 14.38 5.10
N GLY A 56 3.40 14.53 6.23
CA GLY A 56 3.39 15.75 7.02
C GLY A 56 1.97 16.15 7.41
N PRO A 57 1.52 17.37 7.09
CA PRO A 57 0.15 17.83 7.40
C PRO A 57 -0.91 17.30 6.43
N VAL A 58 -0.54 16.55 5.41
CA VAL A 58 -1.45 15.99 4.41
C VAL A 58 -1.95 14.64 4.87
N ARG A 59 -3.27 14.50 5.01
CA ARG A 59 -3.93 13.21 5.23
C ARG A 59 -3.93 12.41 3.93
N VAL A 60 -3.46 11.16 3.97
CA VAL A 60 -3.42 10.28 2.80
C VAL A 60 -4.40 9.12 3.00
N ILE A 61 -5.35 8.97 2.11
CA ILE A 61 -6.33 7.88 2.14
C ILE A 61 -6.16 7.02 0.88
N ARG A 62 -6.02 5.70 1.05
CA ARG A 62 -6.04 4.74 -0.05
C ARG A 62 -7.28 3.89 0.02
N VAL A 63 -8.08 3.92 -1.05
CA VAL A 63 -9.31 3.16 -1.15
C VAL A 63 -9.14 1.92 -2.02
N PRO A 64 -9.67 0.76 -1.62
CA PRO A 64 -9.66 -0.43 -2.47
C PRO A 64 -10.57 -0.20 -3.68
N VAL A 65 -10.04 -0.45 -4.87
CA VAL A 65 -10.83 -0.36 -6.11
C VAL A 65 -11.42 -1.73 -6.43
N PRO A 66 -12.73 -1.93 -6.31
CA PRO A 66 -13.37 -3.21 -6.61
C PRO A 66 -13.38 -3.44 -8.13
N ALA A 67 -13.21 -4.68 -8.55
CA ALA A 67 -13.27 -5.04 -9.96
C ALA A 67 -14.68 -5.51 -10.37
N VAL A 68 -15.73 -4.81 -9.96
CA VAL A 68 -17.13 -5.22 -10.18
C VAL A 68 -17.51 -5.18 -11.65
N PHE A 69 -17.28 -4.03 -12.29
CA PHE A 69 -17.60 -3.84 -13.71
C PHE A 69 -16.52 -4.41 -14.61
N ALA A 70 -15.25 -4.34 -14.22
CA ALA A 70 -14.16 -5.02 -14.90
C ALA A 70 -14.31 -6.54 -14.93
N ALA A 71 -14.82 -7.15 -13.86
CA ALA A 71 -15.11 -8.58 -13.79
C ALA A 71 -16.31 -8.99 -14.67
N ARG A 72 -17.38 -8.17 -14.68
CA ARG A 72 -18.57 -8.42 -15.52
C ARG A 72 -18.28 -8.34 -17.02
N SER A 73 -17.35 -7.48 -17.43
CA SER A 73 -16.91 -7.41 -18.83
C SER A 73 -16.20 -8.69 -19.30
N LYS A 74 -15.69 -9.50 -18.37
CA LYS A 74 -15.03 -10.80 -18.62
C LYS A 74 -16.00 -11.98 -18.73
N GLY A 75 -17.30 -11.76 -18.59
CA GLY A 75 -18.30 -12.80 -18.26
C GLY A 75 -18.83 -13.67 -19.40
N HIS A 76 -18.40 -13.52 -20.68
CA HIS A 76 -18.84 -14.42 -21.76
C HIS A 76 -17.71 -15.41 -22.10
N PRO A 77 -17.85 -16.74 -21.88
CA PRO A 77 -16.74 -17.69 -22.09
C PRO A 77 -16.20 -17.69 -23.53
N VAL A 78 -17.04 -17.50 -24.54
CA VAL A 78 -16.60 -17.38 -25.93
C VAL A 78 -15.90 -16.05 -26.20
N ARG A 79 -16.35 -14.96 -25.59
CA ARG A 79 -15.65 -13.66 -25.64
C ARG A 79 -14.32 -13.73 -24.90
N ARG A 80 -14.25 -14.46 -23.79
CA ARG A 80 -13.03 -14.71 -23.02
C ARG A 80 -11.99 -15.48 -23.84
N LEU A 81 -12.39 -16.44 -24.65
CA LEU A 81 -11.51 -17.19 -25.57
C LEU A 81 -11.00 -16.32 -26.73
N LEU A 82 -11.83 -15.40 -27.22
CA LEU A 82 -11.54 -14.54 -28.37
C LEU A 82 -10.87 -13.21 -28.01
N THR A 83 -11.12 -12.67 -26.80
CA THR A 83 -10.58 -11.36 -26.35
C THR A 83 -9.44 -11.47 -25.35
N GLN A 84 -9.22 -12.63 -24.72
CA GLN A 84 -8.00 -12.88 -23.95
C GLN A 84 -6.89 -13.41 -24.87
N THR A 85 -6.45 -12.61 -25.81
CA THR A 85 -5.23 -12.93 -26.54
C THR A 85 -4.02 -12.98 -25.59
N GLY A 86 -4.12 -12.42 -24.38
CA GLY A 86 -3.02 -12.26 -23.41
C GLY A 86 -1.89 -11.39 -23.95
N ILE A 87 -2.19 -10.60 -24.97
CA ILE A 87 -1.27 -9.69 -25.68
C ILE A 87 -1.72 -8.27 -25.34
N PRO A 88 -1.04 -7.57 -24.42
CA PRO A 88 -1.50 -6.28 -23.92
C PRO A 88 -1.36 -5.17 -24.98
N ASN A 89 -0.32 -5.21 -25.82
CA ASN A 89 0.00 -4.22 -26.85
C ASN A 89 0.89 -4.83 -27.96
N LEU A 90 1.40 -4.02 -28.88
CA LEU A 90 2.29 -4.47 -29.95
C LEU A 90 3.60 -5.07 -29.42
N GLU A 91 4.14 -4.58 -28.31
CA GLU A 91 5.31 -5.15 -27.66
C GLU A 91 5.02 -6.51 -27.00
N GLY A 92 3.89 -6.62 -26.32
CA GLY A 92 3.40 -7.90 -25.83
C GLY A 92 3.24 -8.91 -26.95
N LEU A 93 2.88 -8.45 -28.18
CA LEU A 93 2.87 -9.30 -29.37
C LEU A 93 4.28 -9.77 -29.76
N ALA A 94 5.28 -8.89 -29.70
CA ALA A 94 6.68 -9.27 -29.97
C ALA A 94 7.19 -10.27 -28.95
N GLY A 95 6.96 -10.01 -27.66
CA GLY A 95 7.31 -10.93 -26.55
C GLY A 95 6.64 -12.30 -26.66
N VAL A 96 5.33 -12.34 -26.98
CA VAL A 96 4.58 -13.60 -27.19
C VAL A 96 5.12 -14.37 -28.41
N ARG A 97 5.53 -13.66 -29.46
CA ARG A 97 6.15 -14.29 -30.65
C ARG A 97 7.53 -14.83 -30.33
N ALA A 98 8.37 -14.08 -29.62
CA ALA A 98 9.70 -14.53 -29.22
C ALA A 98 9.61 -15.77 -28.32
N ALA A 99 8.78 -15.70 -27.27
CA ALA A 99 8.55 -16.86 -26.38
C ALA A 99 8.02 -18.09 -27.13
N HIS A 100 7.12 -17.89 -28.11
CA HIS A 100 6.62 -18.97 -28.96
C HIS A 100 7.72 -19.58 -29.84
N GLN A 101 8.59 -18.78 -30.41
CA GLN A 101 9.74 -19.20 -31.22
C GLN A 101 10.73 -20.03 -30.39
N VAL A 102 11.09 -19.57 -29.20
CA VAL A 102 11.99 -20.30 -28.28
C VAL A 102 11.37 -21.66 -27.92
N TRP A 103 10.07 -21.67 -27.56
CA TRP A 103 9.35 -22.90 -27.25
C TRP A 103 9.31 -23.87 -28.44
N LEU A 104 9.06 -23.37 -29.67
CA LEU A 104 9.09 -24.14 -30.91
C LEU A 104 10.47 -24.79 -31.15
N ARG A 105 11.55 -24.01 -31.08
CA ARG A 105 12.92 -24.51 -31.27
C ARG A 105 13.24 -25.64 -30.32
N ARG A 106 12.93 -25.46 -29.00
CA ARG A 106 13.16 -26.48 -27.96
C ARG A 106 12.40 -27.79 -28.24
N ASN A 107 11.10 -27.69 -28.58
CA ASN A 107 10.31 -28.89 -28.81
C ASN A 107 10.56 -29.56 -30.16
N THR A 108 10.91 -28.82 -31.21
CA THR A 108 11.35 -29.39 -32.49
C THR A 108 12.65 -30.14 -32.33
N ALA A 109 13.63 -29.60 -31.59
CA ALA A 109 14.88 -30.31 -31.27
C ALA A 109 14.62 -31.59 -30.43
N ARG A 110 13.64 -31.55 -29.50
CA ARG A 110 13.23 -32.72 -28.71
C ARG A 110 12.55 -33.79 -29.59
N ILE A 111 11.71 -33.39 -30.52
CA ILE A 111 11.12 -34.31 -31.52
C ILE A 111 12.20 -34.94 -32.37
N GLY A 112 13.19 -34.18 -32.83
CA GLY A 112 14.35 -34.68 -33.59
C GLY A 112 15.06 -35.80 -32.82
N ARG A 113 15.44 -35.52 -31.59
CA ARG A 113 16.11 -36.50 -30.71
C ARG A 113 15.31 -37.79 -30.47
N LEU A 114 13.99 -37.68 -30.29
CA LEU A 114 13.13 -38.84 -30.09
C LEU A 114 12.96 -39.66 -31.37
N ARG A 115 13.15 -39.11 -32.55
CA ARG A 115 13.10 -39.80 -33.84
C ARG A 115 14.37 -40.58 -34.18
N THR A 116 15.51 -40.13 -33.65
CA THR A 116 16.81 -40.75 -33.88
C THR A 116 17.15 -41.82 -32.87
N VAL A 117 16.26 -42.14 -31.94
CA VAL A 117 16.46 -43.23 -30.95
C VAL A 117 16.31 -44.56 -31.67
N GLU A 118 17.30 -45.44 -31.55
CA GLU A 118 17.37 -46.78 -32.10
C GLU A 118 17.25 -47.85 -31.00
N GLY A 119 17.05 -49.13 -31.41
CA GLY A 119 16.90 -50.26 -30.49
C GLY A 119 15.56 -50.31 -29.76
N PRO A 120 15.44 -51.03 -28.64
CA PRO A 120 14.20 -51.25 -27.91
C PRO A 120 13.52 -49.94 -27.46
N ALA A 121 14.30 -48.90 -27.19
CA ALA A 121 13.83 -47.56 -26.83
C ALA A 121 13.06 -46.83 -27.96
N ALA A 122 13.24 -47.25 -29.22
CA ALA A 122 12.51 -46.72 -30.37
C ALA A 122 10.99 -47.01 -30.29
N ALA A 123 10.60 -48.11 -29.62
CA ALA A 123 9.18 -48.44 -29.40
C ALA A 123 8.43 -47.38 -28.59
N VAL A 124 9.09 -46.68 -27.68
CA VAL A 124 8.54 -45.59 -26.88
C VAL A 124 8.83 -44.24 -27.53
N GLY A 125 9.98 -44.04 -28.11
CA GLY A 125 10.40 -42.78 -28.72
C GLY A 125 9.57 -42.35 -29.92
N ARG A 126 9.15 -43.28 -30.81
CA ARG A 126 8.35 -43.00 -31.99
C ARG A 126 6.91 -42.49 -31.67
N PRO A 127 6.10 -43.14 -30.81
CA PRO A 127 4.78 -42.63 -30.45
C PRO A 127 4.88 -41.31 -29.68
N LEU A 128 5.88 -41.17 -28.79
CA LEU A 128 6.11 -39.94 -28.05
C LEU A 128 6.46 -38.77 -28.98
N SER A 129 7.26 -38.99 -30.05
CA SER A 129 7.55 -37.99 -31.06
C SER A 129 6.32 -37.55 -31.87
N LYS A 130 5.41 -38.50 -32.17
CA LYS A 130 4.13 -38.21 -32.84
C LYS A 130 3.22 -37.37 -31.96
N ALA A 131 3.05 -37.73 -30.67
CA ALA A 131 2.25 -37.02 -29.70
C ALA A 131 2.79 -35.57 -29.48
N LEU A 132 4.08 -35.43 -29.32
CA LEU A 132 4.74 -34.14 -29.18
C LEU A 132 4.59 -33.30 -30.47
N GLY A 133 4.66 -33.93 -31.63
CA GLY A 133 4.41 -33.31 -32.93
C GLY A 133 2.95 -32.78 -33.08
N ALA A 134 1.98 -33.56 -32.61
CA ALA A 134 0.58 -33.09 -32.57
C ALA A 134 0.39 -31.90 -31.62
N MET A 135 1.00 -31.94 -30.43
CA MET A 135 1.00 -30.83 -29.48
C MET A 135 1.64 -29.55 -30.06
N VAL A 136 2.76 -29.69 -30.79
CA VAL A 136 3.41 -28.54 -31.47
C VAL A 136 2.51 -27.94 -32.54
N ARG A 137 1.82 -28.78 -33.34
CA ARG A 137 0.87 -28.29 -34.34
C ARG A 137 -0.33 -27.58 -33.68
N GLY A 138 -0.93 -28.16 -32.64
CA GLY A 138 -2.03 -27.56 -31.90
C GLY A 138 -1.64 -26.20 -31.31
N ARG A 139 -0.48 -26.11 -30.68
CA ARG A 139 0.00 -24.84 -30.09
C ARG A 139 0.36 -23.78 -31.16
N ARG A 140 0.86 -24.19 -32.34
CA ARG A 140 1.01 -23.31 -33.49
C ARG A 140 -0.33 -22.74 -33.96
N ALA A 141 -1.35 -23.58 -34.12
CA ALA A 141 -2.68 -23.14 -34.53
C ALA A 141 -3.27 -22.13 -33.53
N VAL A 142 -3.21 -22.44 -32.24
CA VAL A 142 -3.64 -21.53 -31.16
C VAL A 142 -2.87 -20.22 -31.18
N HIS A 143 -1.54 -20.26 -31.35
CA HIS A 143 -0.73 -19.05 -31.45
C HIS A 143 -1.12 -18.19 -32.68
N HIS A 144 -1.30 -18.81 -33.85
CA HIS A 144 -1.75 -18.09 -35.05
C HIS A 144 -3.15 -17.48 -34.85
N LEU A 145 -4.09 -18.21 -34.23
CA LEU A 145 -5.41 -17.68 -33.90
C LEU A 145 -5.33 -16.49 -32.94
N ARG A 146 -4.50 -16.57 -31.89
CA ARG A 146 -4.26 -15.45 -30.96
C ARG A 146 -3.70 -14.23 -31.66
N VAL A 147 -2.70 -14.40 -32.53
CA VAL A 147 -2.09 -13.30 -33.29
C VAL A 147 -3.08 -12.70 -34.28
N ARG A 148 -3.88 -13.56 -34.96
CA ARG A 148 -4.95 -13.08 -35.87
C ARG A 148 -6.05 -12.34 -35.14
N ALA A 149 -6.50 -12.85 -34.00
CA ALA A 149 -7.49 -12.19 -33.15
C ALA A 149 -7.00 -10.84 -32.65
N PHE A 150 -5.74 -10.77 -32.17
CA PHE A 150 -5.12 -9.51 -31.77
C PHE A 150 -5.05 -8.50 -32.93
N ARG A 151 -4.58 -8.93 -34.12
CA ARG A 151 -4.52 -8.07 -35.32
C ARG A 151 -5.91 -7.66 -35.81
N TRP A 152 -6.90 -8.54 -35.68
CA TRP A 152 -8.29 -8.22 -36.03
C TRP A 152 -8.85 -7.21 -35.03
N GLU A 153 -8.61 -7.39 -33.72
CA GLU A 153 -8.97 -6.42 -32.67
C GLU A 153 -8.34 -5.05 -32.91
N GLN A 154 -7.06 -5.02 -33.34
CA GLN A 154 -6.35 -3.78 -33.71
C GLN A 154 -6.89 -3.12 -34.98
N ARG A 155 -7.41 -3.88 -35.94
CA ARG A 155 -7.94 -3.40 -37.23
C ARG A 155 -9.41 -3.01 -37.20
N GLN A 156 -10.15 -3.41 -36.18
CA GLN A 156 -11.52 -2.96 -36.01
C GLN A 156 -11.50 -1.51 -35.52
N PRO A 157 -11.86 -0.52 -36.36
CA PRO A 157 -12.29 0.76 -35.85
C PRO A 157 -13.61 0.46 -35.14
N GLY A 158 -13.53 0.21 -33.83
CA GLY A 158 -14.71 -0.03 -33.04
C GLY A 158 -15.64 1.16 -33.25
N ARG A 159 -16.87 0.93 -33.71
CA ARG A 159 -17.89 1.95 -33.72
C ARG A 159 -17.96 2.49 -32.29
N PRO A 160 -17.70 3.79 -32.07
CA PRO A 160 -17.80 4.35 -30.74
C PRO A 160 -19.23 4.10 -30.28
N THR A 161 -19.39 3.36 -29.20
CA THR A 161 -20.72 3.18 -28.61
C THR A 161 -21.22 4.47 -27.99
N GLY A 162 -20.36 5.49 -27.85
CA GLY A 162 -20.63 6.72 -27.12
C GLY A 162 -20.80 6.49 -25.60
N ASN A 163 -20.65 5.25 -25.17
CA ASN A 163 -20.81 4.86 -23.75
C ASN A 163 -19.48 4.35 -23.20
N TRP A 164 -18.73 5.26 -22.58
CA TRP A 164 -17.44 4.97 -21.98
C TRP A 164 -17.49 3.88 -20.90
N ARG A 165 -18.61 3.74 -20.16
CA ARG A 165 -18.80 2.66 -19.15
C ARG A 165 -18.80 1.28 -19.79
N ARG A 166 -19.23 1.19 -21.05
CA ARG A 166 -19.22 -0.05 -21.83
C ARG A 166 -17.87 -0.28 -22.50
N ASP A 167 -17.23 0.79 -22.99
CA ASP A 167 -15.97 0.72 -23.71
C ASP A 167 -14.79 0.42 -22.74
N TRP A 168 -14.81 1.02 -21.53
CA TRP A 168 -13.81 0.79 -20.49
C TRP A 168 -14.41 0.75 -19.07
N PRO A 169 -15.05 -0.38 -18.68
CA PRO A 169 -15.73 -0.55 -17.40
C PRO A 169 -14.91 -0.24 -16.14
N PRO A 170 -13.55 -0.41 -16.11
CA PRO A 170 -12.75 -0.06 -14.93
C PRO A 170 -12.93 1.38 -14.44
N LEU A 171 -13.29 2.33 -15.31
CA LEU A 171 -13.59 3.70 -14.88
C LEU A 171 -14.79 3.77 -13.92
N ALA A 172 -15.81 2.93 -14.13
CA ALA A 172 -16.94 2.88 -13.21
C ALA A 172 -16.57 2.26 -11.85
N ASP A 173 -15.59 1.36 -11.81
CA ASP A 173 -15.05 0.81 -10.56
C ASP A 173 -14.33 1.90 -9.74
N LEU A 174 -13.68 2.88 -10.39
CA LEU A 174 -13.10 4.05 -9.72
C LEU A 174 -14.18 4.93 -9.09
N ASP A 175 -15.28 5.24 -9.78
CA ASP A 175 -16.37 6.03 -9.20
C ASP A 175 -17.01 5.34 -7.99
N LEU A 176 -17.18 4.01 -8.04
CA LEU A 176 -17.65 3.22 -6.90
C LEU A 176 -16.71 3.29 -5.69
N ALA A 177 -15.40 3.30 -5.92
CA ALA A 177 -14.41 3.32 -4.85
C ALA A 177 -14.25 4.72 -4.22
N PHE A 178 -14.07 5.72 -5.07
CA PHE A 178 -13.68 7.06 -4.65
C PHE A 178 -14.89 7.96 -4.36
N GLY A 179 -16.00 7.82 -5.12
CA GLY A 179 -17.15 8.70 -5.03
C GLY A 179 -17.71 8.83 -3.61
N PRO A 180 -18.06 7.73 -2.93
CA PRO A 180 -18.57 7.79 -1.56
C PRO A 180 -17.60 8.46 -0.58
N VAL A 181 -16.28 8.23 -0.74
CA VAL A 181 -15.27 8.81 0.15
C VAL A 181 -15.10 10.31 -0.07
N ILE A 182 -15.15 10.77 -1.33
CA ILE A 182 -15.15 12.21 -1.64
C ILE A 182 -16.36 12.89 -1.00
N GLU A 183 -17.54 12.27 -1.11
CA GLU A 183 -18.80 12.79 -0.55
C GLU A 183 -18.80 12.78 1.00
N GLU A 184 -18.22 11.75 1.63
CA GLU A 184 -18.00 11.67 3.08
C GLU A 184 -17.09 12.81 3.58
N LEU A 185 -16.04 13.12 2.85
CA LEU A 185 -15.04 14.13 3.21
C LEU A 185 -15.57 15.57 3.12
N ARG A 186 -16.65 15.82 2.39
CA ARG A 186 -17.27 17.16 2.19
C ARG A 186 -16.23 18.25 1.89
N PRO A 187 -15.46 18.15 0.80
CA PRO A 187 -14.44 19.15 0.46
C PRO A 187 -15.08 20.47 -0.02
N ASP A 188 -14.33 21.55 0.12
CA ASP A 188 -14.62 22.82 -0.57
C ASP A 188 -14.13 22.79 -2.01
N LEU A 189 -13.04 22.02 -2.26
CA LEU A 189 -12.42 21.87 -3.58
C LEU A 189 -11.96 20.44 -3.81
N VAL A 190 -12.25 19.91 -5.02
CA VAL A 190 -11.72 18.62 -5.50
C VAL A 190 -10.73 18.85 -6.63
N HIS A 191 -9.50 18.35 -6.52
CA HIS A 191 -8.51 18.35 -7.59
C HIS A 191 -8.40 16.95 -8.19
N ALA A 192 -8.86 16.78 -9.42
CA ALA A 192 -8.82 15.52 -10.14
C ALA A 192 -7.55 15.42 -10.99
N ASN A 193 -6.63 14.56 -10.59
CA ASN A 193 -5.41 14.30 -11.37
C ASN A 193 -5.67 13.24 -12.41
N ASP A 194 -5.25 13.56 -13.64
CA ASP A 194 -5.27 12.68 -14.80
C ASP A 194 -6.70 12.33 -15.29
N ILE A 195 -6.77 11.88 -16.55
CA ILE A 195 -8.00 11.49 -17.25
C ILE A 195 -8.80 10.42 -16.51
N THR A 196 -8.12 9.58 -15.73
CA THR A 196 -8.74 8.50 -14.96
C THR A 196 -9.66 8.98 -13.84
N MET A 197 -9.47 10.21 -13.33
CA MET A 197 -10.23 10.76 -12.20
C MET A 197 -11.27 11.81 -12.59
N ILE A 198 -11.27 12.30 -13.83
CA ILE A 198 -12.15 13.39 -14.28
C ILE A 198 -13.65 13.09 -14.07
N HIS A 199 -14.09 11.86 -14.40
CA HIS A 199 -15.49 11.47 -14.27
C HIS A 199 -15.90 11.30 -12.80
N THR A 200 -15.01 10.75 -11.97
CA THR A 200 -15.24 10.55 -10.54
C THR A 200 -15.41 11.88 -9.82
N ALA A 201 -14.54 12.86 -10.09
CA ALA A 201 -14.71 14.22 -9.57
C ALA A 201 -16.02 14.85 -10.02
N ALA A 202 -16.28 14.85 -11.35
CA ALA A 202 -17.47 15.46 -11.92
C ALA A 202 -18.78 14.88 -11.36
N LEU A 203 -18.85 13.55 -11.19
CA LEU A 203 -20.04 12.87 -10.67
C LEU A 203 -20.21 13.10 -9.16
N SER A 204 -19.14 13.02 -8.37
CA SER A 204 -19.19 13.27 -6.93
C SER A 204 -19.60 14.71 -6.63
N VAL A 205 -18.99 15.68 -7.31
CA VAL A 205 -19.34 17.10 -7.17
C VAL A 205 -20.79 17.37 -7.61
N ALA A 206 -21.25 16.74 -8.70
CA ALA A 206 -22.65 16.87 -9.12
C ALA A 206 -23.63 16.33 -8.06
N ARG A 207 -23.32 15.18 -7.42
CA ARG A 207 -24.13 14.61 -6.34
C ARG A 207 -24.12 15.50 -5.10
N MET A 208 -22.98 16.09 -4.74
CA MET A 208 -22.84 17.01 -3.61
C MET A 208 -23.62 18.31 -3.87
N ARG A 209 -23.44 18.92 -5.04
CA ARG A 209 -24.19 20.15 -5.44
C ARG A 209 -25.69 19.91 -5.46
N ALA A 210 -26.16 18.72 -5.87
CA ALA A 210 -27.59 18.37 -5.84
C ALA A 210 -28.15 18.27 -4.41
N ARG A 211 -27.31 18.09 -3.39
CA ARG A 211 -27.66 18.12 -1.96
C ARG A 211 -27.52 19.51 -1.33
N GLY A 212 -27.10 20.50 -2.10
CA GLY A 212 -26.91 21.88 -1.62
C GLY A 212 -25.50 22.23 -1.16
N ASP A 213 -24.54 21.29 -1.27
CA ASP A 213 -23.14 21.56 -0.91
C ASP A 213 -22.50 22.55 -1.89
N ARG A 214 -21.72 23.49 -1.36
CA ARG A 214 -20.90 24.42 -2.15
C ARG A 214 -19.52 23.80 -2.32
N VAL A 215 -19.24 23.24 -3.49
CA VAL A 215 -17.97 22.57 -3.80
C VAL A 215 -17.54 22.92 -5.22
N ALA A 216 -16.26 23.24 -5.40
CA ALA A 216 -15.66 23.42 -6.72
C ALA A 216 -14.79 22.19 -7.07
N TRP A 217 -14.46 22.06 -8.36
CA TRP A 217 -13.48 21.05 -8.78
C TRP A 217 -12.69 21.49 -10.00
N LEU A 218 -11.46 20.97 -10.04
CA LEU A 218 -10.54 21.25 -11.14
C LEU A 218 -10.06 19.93 -11.75
N TYR A 219 -9.79 19.96 -13.05
CA TYR A 219 -9.18 18.86 -13.81
C TYR A 219 -7.74 19.20 -14.17
N ASP A 220 -6.78 18.35 -13.74
CA ASP A 220 -5.37 18.43 -14.11
C ASP A 220 -5.09 17.43 -15.23
N ALA A 221 -5.02 17.93 -16.47
CA ALA A 221 -4.73 17.17 -17.67
C ALA A 221 -3.21 17.00 -17.82
N HIS A 222 -2.67 15.90 -17.35
CA HIS A 222 -1.23 15.62 -17.40
C HIS A 222 -0.71 15.40 -18.84
N GLU A 223 -1.59 15.01 -19.74
CA GLU A 223 -1.25 14.67 -21.13
C GLU A 223 -2.40 15.06 -22.07
N TYR A 224 -2.08 15.23 -23.34
CA TYR A 224 -3.11 15.38 -24.36
C TYR A 224 -3.66 14.01 -24.72
N VAL A 225 -4.84 13.66 -24.23
CA VAL A 225 -5.47 12.33 -24.37
C VAL A 225 -5.55 11.81 -25.81
N PRO A 226 -5.91 12.64 -26.83
CA PRO A 226 -5.89 12.19 -28.21
C PRO A 226 -4.51 11.80 -28.75
N GLY A 227 -3.42 12.24 -28.13
CA GLY A 227 -2.03 11.95 -28.52
C GLY A 227 -1.42 10.73 -27.86
N ILE A 228 -2.17 9.95 -27.07
CA ILE A 228 -1.65 8.77 -26.39
C ILE A 228 -1.90 7.51 -27.22
N ASP A 229 -0.83 6.96 -27.80
CA ASP A 229 -0.88 5.80 -28.70
C ASP A 229 -0.66 4.46 -27.98
N SER A 230 -0.16 4.48 -26.74
CA SER A 230 0.20 3.27 -25.99
C SER A 230 -1.01 2.52 -25.42
N TRP A 231 -2.18 3.14 -25.35
CA TRP A 231 -3.39 2.55 -24.80
C TRP A 231 -4.09 1.60 -25.77
N LYS A 232 -4.85 0.65 -25.21
CA LYS A 232 -5.75 -0.18 -26.00
C LYS A 232 -6.79 0.67 -26.71
N PRO A 233 -7.20 0.33 -27.93
CA PRO A 233 -8.18 1.12 -28.68
C PRO A 233 -9.50 1.40 -27.94
N ALA A 234 -9.99 0.43 -27.13
CA ALA A 234 -11.20 0.62 -26.32
C ALA A 234 -10.97 1.61 -25.16
N GLU A 235 -9.81 1.57 -24.54
CA GLU A 235 -9.38 2.45 -23.46
C GLU A 235 -9.21 3.89 -23.97
N SER A 236 -8.48 4.06 -25.06
CA SER A 236 -8.30 5.37 -25.72
C SER A 236 -9.64 6.01 -26.11
N ARG A 237 -10.58 5.20 -26.67
CA ARG A 237 -11.93 5.72 -27.01
C ARG A 237 -12.71 6.13 -25.75
N ALA A 238 -12.66 5.33 -24.69
CA ALA A 238 -13.36 5.63 -23.46
C ALA A 238 -12.84 6.93 -22.85
N TYR A 239 -11.52 7.12 -22.77
CA TYR A 239 -10.90 8.33 -22.23
C TYR A 239 -11.24 9.58 -23.05
N ARG A 240 -11.16 9.53 -24.37
CA ARG A 240 -11.60 10.65 -25.24
C ARG A 240 -13.10 10.98 -25.02
N THR A 241 -13.94 9.96 -24.84
CA THR A 241 -15.38 10.15 -24.59
C THR A 241 -15.63 10.76 -23.22
N VAL A 242 -14.93 10.30 -22.20
CA VAL A 242 -15.01 10.79 -20.81
C VAL A 242 -14.52 12.24 -20.74
N GLU A 243 -13.33 12.52 -21.31
CA GLU A 243 -12.79 13.87 -21.30
C GLU A 243 -13.75 14.85 -21.96
N ARG A 244 -14.26 14.54 -23.14
CA ARG A 244 -15.26 15.36 -23.85
C ARG A 244 -16.55 15.57 -23.05
N ALA A 245 -16.99 14.58 -22.28
CA ALA A 245 -18.21 14.64 -21.48
C ALA A 245 -18.07 15.53 -20.24
N PHE A 246 -16.87 15.60 -19.67
CA PHE A 246 -16.70 16.18 -18.33
C PHE A 246 -15.78 17.40 -18.26
N ILE A 247 -14.82 17.60 -19.17
CA ILE A 247 -13.83 18.68 -19.09
C ILE A 247 -14.49 20.07 -18.99
N ARG A 248 -15.56 20.33 -19.74
CA ARG A 248 -16.31 21.61 -19.68
C ARG A 248 -17.14 21.80 -18.41
N ARG A 249 -17.25 20.80 -17.56
CA ARG A 249 -17.97 20.85 -16.27
C ARG A 249 -17.05 21.18 -15.10
N ALA A 250 -15.74 21.15 -15.32
CA ALA A 250 -14.76 21.60 -14.35
C ALA A 250 -14.85 23.11 -14.18
N ASP A 251 -14.68 23.58 -12.94
CA ASP A 251 -14.63 25.02 -12.64
C ASP A 251 -13.29 25.62 -13.13
N ALA A 252 -12.24 24.77 -13.27
CA ALA A 252 -11.00 25.14 -13.95
C ALA A 252 -10.31 23.90 -14.55
N VAL A 253 -9.44 24.11 -15.52
CA VAL A 253 -8.58 23.11 -16.14
C VAL A 253 -7.13 23.54 -16.03
N VAL A 254 -6.26 22.58 -15.73
CA VAL A 254 -4.79 22.77 -15.63
C VAL A 254 -4.13 21.76 -16.55
N THR A 255 -2.95 22.09 -17.06
CA THR A 255 -2.16 21.16 -17.91
C THR A 255 -0.66 21.43 -17.77
N VAL A 256 0.18 20.73 -18.55
CA VAL A 256 1.64 20.70 -18.37
C VAL A 256 2.43 21.52 -19.40
N SER A 257 1.80 22.00 -20.48
CA SER A 257 2.45 22.84 -21.49
C SER A 257 1.50 23.84 -22.15
N PRO A 258 2.01 24.97 -22.65
CA PRO A 258 1.20 25.95 -23.40
C PRO A 258 0.55 25.36 -24.65
N GLU A 259 1.24 24.47 -25.33
CA GLU A 259 0.76 23.81 -26.56
C GLU A 259 -0.46 22.93 -26.25
N ILE A 260 -0.39 22.13 -25.19
CA ILE A 260 -1.53 21.31 -24.75
C ILE A 260 -2.66 22.20 -24.26
N ALA A 261 -2.39 23.29 -23.53
CA ALA A 261 -3.39 24.22 -23.06
C ALA A 261 -4.22 24.79 -24.22
N GLU A 262 -3.55 25.23 -25.29
CA GLU A 262 -4.23 25.78 -26.48
C GLU A 262 -5.04 24.69 -27.19
N MET A 263 -4.47 23.48 -27.41
CA MET A 263 -5.20 22.37 -28.00
C MET A 263 -6.45 21.97 -27.21
N LEU A 264 -6.35 21.91 -25.88
CA LEU A 264 -7.50 21.62 -25.02
C LEU A 264 -8.56 22.72 -25.12
N ARG A 265 -8.12 24.00 -25.15
CA ARG A 265 -9.02 25.13 -25.29
C ARG A 265 -9.81 25.06 -26.62
N GLU A 266 -9.12 24.76 -27.71
CA GLU A 266 -9.71 24.68 -29.04
C GLU A 266 -10.62 23.45 -29.20
N ASP A 267 -10.13 22.25 -28.91
CA ASP A 267 -10.82 20.97 -29.11
C ASP A 267 -12.11 20.86 -28.28
N TYR A 268 -12.06 21.37 -27.04
CA TYR A 268 -13.18 21.31 -26.12
C TYR A 268 -13.94 22.64 -25.99
N ARG A 269 -13.52 23.70 -26.68
CA ARG A 269 -14.11 25.05 -26.63
C ARG A 269 -14.23 25.52 -25.17
N LEU A 270 -13.12 25.48 -24.45
CA LEU A 270 -13.06 25.93 -23.09
C LEU A 270 -13.19 27.47 -23.03
N PRO A 271 -13.87 28.03 -22.01
CA PRO A 271 -14.04 29.47 -21.88
C PRO A 271 -12.72 30.20 -21.60
N GLU A 272 -11.80 29.54 -20.90
CA GLU A 272 -10.48 30.07 -20.55
C GLU A 272 -9.39 29.11 -21.03
N THR A 273 -8.21 29.63 -21.32
CA THR A 273 -7.01 28.78 -21.59
C THR A 273 -6.59 28.09 -20.28
N PRO A 274 -6.41 26.77 -20.28
CA PRO A 274 -5.94 26.06 -19.09
C PRO A 274 -4.64 26.63 -18.50
N LEU A 275 -4.56 26.70 -17.18
CA LEU A 275 -3.34 27.10 -16.49
C LEU A 275 -2.23 26.06 -16.72
N VAL A 276 -1.04 26.52 -17.09
CA VAL A 276 0.12 25.65 -17.26
C VAL A 276 0.87 25.50 -15.95
N VAL A 277 1.00 24.25 -15.48
CA VAL A 277 1.79 23.87 -14.31
C VAL A 277 2.69 22.71 -14.68
N ARG A 278 3.97 22.97 -14.89
CA ARG A 278 4.96 21.94 -15.23
C ARG A 278 5.34 21.11 -13.99
N ASN A 279 5.67 19.85 -14.19
CA ASN A 279 6.18 19.01 -13.09
C ASN A 279 7.71 19.20 -12.99
N THR A 280 8.14 20.07 -12.10
CA THR A 280 9.55 20.48 -11.91
C THR A 280 10.05 20.08 -10.54
N PRO A 281 11.38 20.01 -10.30
CA PRO A 281 11.94 19.79 -8.96
C PRO A 281 11.59 20.91 -7.98
N ILE A 282 11.72 20.62 -6.70
CA ILE A 282 11.71 21.61 -5.62
C ILE A 282 13.02 22.36 -5.67
N GLY A 283 12.97 23.69 -5.75
CA GLY A 283 14.15 24.57 -5.81
C GLY A 283 14.72 24.94 -4.44
N GLU A 284 13.88 24.94 -3.38
CA GLU A 284 14.34 25.19 -2.01
C GLU A 284 15.26 24.04 -1.55
N ALA A 285 16.39 24.37 -0.94
CA ALA A 285 17.28 23.38 -0.35
C ALA A 285 16.54 22.59 0.73
N VAL A 286 16.29 21.33 0.48
CA VAL A 286 15.75 20.41 1.45
C VAL A 286 16.88 20.02 2.38
N GLY A 287 16.77 20.33 3.69
CA GLY A 287 17.82 20.06 4.68
C GLY A 287 18.39 18.64 4.57
N ALA A 288 19.70 18.54 4.63
CA ALA A 288 20.48 17.34 4.38
C ALA A 288 19.99 16.16 5.23
N THR A 289 19.44 15.16 4.59
CA THR A 289 19.38 13.79 5.07
C THR A 289 20.79 13.17 4.89
N ASP A 290 21.07 12.05 5.54
CA ASP A 290 22.37 11.36 5.51
C ASP A 290 23.04 11.38 4.13
N PRO A 291 24.38 11.56 4.06
CA PRO A 291 25.11 11.66 2.80
C PRO A 291 24.91 10.40 1.95
N MET A 292 24.19 10.55 0.83
CA MET A 292 24.04 9.45 -0.14
C MET A 292 25.21 9.43 -1.13
N PRO A 293 25.66 8.24 -1.56
CA PRO A 293 26.65 8.13 -2.63
C PRO A 293 26.12 8.83 -3.90
N SER A 294 26.97 9.54 -4.61
CA SER A 294 26.63 10.18 -5.90
C SER A 294 26.44 9.12 -7.01
N VAL A 295 25.86 9.51 -8.14
CA VAL A 295 25.69 8.60 -9.29
C VAL A 295 27.02 8.07 -9.79
N ARG A 296 28.07 8.89 -9.80
CA ARG A 296 29.44 8.50 -10.20
C ARG A 296 30.04 7.49 -9.23
N ALA A 297 29.89 7.73 -7.93
CA ALA A 297 30.35 6.80 -6.89
C ALA A 297 29.65 5.43 -7.00
N ASN A 298 28.34 5.43 -7.28
CA ASN A 298 27.60 4.18 -7.48
C ASN A 298 28.00 3.41 -8.76
N CYS A 299 28.60 4.10 -9.75
CA CYS A 299 29.19 3.44 -10.92
C CYS A 299 30.63 2.98 -10.69
N GLY A 300 31.28 3.38 -9.58
CA GLY A 300 32.68 3.08 -9.30
C GLY A 300 33.66 3.78 -10.25
N LEU A 301 33.29 4.95 -10.77
CA LEU A 301 34.07 5.69 -11.78
C LEU A 301 34.88 6.84 -11.18
N ALA A 302 36.11 7.04 -11.70
CA ALA A 302 36.92 8.19 -11.39
C ALA A 302 36.34 9.48 -12.01
N ASP A 303 36.79 10.65 -11.52
CA ASP A 303 36.20 11.95 -11.92
C ASP A 303 36.50 12.34 -13.38
N ASP A 304 37.56 11.80 -13.96
CA ASP A 304 37.99 12.05 -15.34
C ASP A 304 37.31 11.16 -16.39
N VAL A 305 36.53 10.15 -15.97
CA VAL A 305 35.79 9.26 -16.87
C VAL A 305 34.48 9.89 -17.29
N PRO A 306 34.23 10.15 -18.59
CA PRO A 306 32.99 10.75 -19.05
C PRO A 306 31.76 9.90 -18.71
N LEU A 307 30.80 10.46 -17.99
CA LEU A 307 29.59 9.77 -17.51
C LEU A 307 28.32 10.47 -18.03
N LEU A 308 27.60 9.75 -18.88
CA LEU A 308 26.23 10.10 -19.27
C LEU A 308 25.24 9.54 -18.24
N VAL A 309 24.16 10.25 -17.93
CA VAL A 309 23.13 9.75 -17.03
C VAL A 309 21.74 9.81 -17.63
N TYR A 310 20.99 8.71 -17.48
CA TYR A 310 19.56 8.66 -17.73
C TYR A 310 18.84 8.37 -16.42
N SER A 311 17.91 9.24 -16.01
CA SER A 311 17.07 9.07 -14.83
C SER A 311 15.60 8.89 -15.22
N GLY A 312 14.93 7.87 -14.67
CA GLY A 312 13.49 7.68 -14.75
C GLY A 312 13.03 6.34 -15.33
N TRP A 313 11.72 6.29 -15.63
CA TRP A 313 11.08 5.08 -16.16
C TRP A 313 11.64 4.68 -17.51
N LEU A 314 11.90 3.36 -17.65
CA LEU A 314 12.35 2.76 -18.90
C LEU A 314 11.17 2.23 -19.70
N ALA A 315 11.00 2.77 -20.90
CA ALA A 315 10.02 2.34 -21.89
C ALA A 315 10.59 2.57 -23.32
N PRO A 316 10.16 1.83 -24.33
CA PRO A 316 10.70 1.96 -25.68
C PRO A 316 10.62 3.38 -26.24
N GLU A 317 9.50 4.06 -26.00
CA GLU A 317 9.30 5.45 -26.46
C GLU A 317 10.22 6.47 -25.77
N ARG A 318 10.91 6.07 -24.69
CA ARG A 318 11.98 6.89 -24.09
C ARG A 318 13.31 6.84 -24.84
N GLY A 319 13.44 5.94 -25.83
CA GLY A 319 14.50 5.91 -26.82
C GLY A 319 15.93 5.63 -26.33
N LEU A 320 16.11 5.14 -25.08
CA LEU A 320 17.45 4.93 -24.52
C LEU A 320 18.28 3.88 -25.28
N GLY A 321 17.62 3.03 -26.06
CA GLY A 321 18.28 2.10 -26.97
C GLY A 321 19.21 2.79 -27.99
N THR A 322 18.92 4.03 -28.40
CA THR A 322 19.76 4.85 -29.26
C THR A 322 21.10 5.15 -28.61
N ALA A 323 21.10 5.54 -27.32
CA ALA A 323 22.33 5.82 -26.58
C ALA A 323 23.21 4.56 -26.45
N VAL A 324 22.63 3.40 -26.08
CA VAL A 324 23.37 2.14 -25.98
C VAL A 324 23.95 1.73 -27.33
N THR A 325 23.21 1.94 -28.43
CA THR A 325 23.69 1.62 -29.79
C THR A 325 24.87 2.48 -30.22
N ALA A 326 24.95 3.71 -29.71
CA ALA A 326 26.01 4.65 -30.04
C ALA A 326 27.29 4.49 -29.19
N LEU A 327 27.25 3.73 -28.08
CA LEU A 327 28.40 3.57 -27.19
C LEU A 327 29.67 3.00 -27.86
N PRO A 328 29.61 2.07 -28.84
CA PRO A 328 30.80 1.64 -29.59
C PRO A 328 31.55 2.80 -30.24
N ASP A 329 30.84 3.81 -30.74
CA ASP A 329 31.40 5.02 -31.38
C ASP A 329 31.85 6.07 -30.36
N LEU A 330 31.66 5.83 -29.05
CA LEU A 330 32.04 6.72 -27.96
C LEU A 330 33.04 6.03 -27.00
N PRO A 331 34.31 5.85 -27.40
CA PRO A 331 35.27 5.14 -26.58
C PRO A 331 35.50 5.86 -25.25
N GLY A 332 35.53 5.09 -24.14
CA GLY A 332 35.74 5.60 -22.77
C GLY A 332 34.54 6.31 -22.17
N VAL A 333 33.41 6.47 -22.88
CA VAL A 333 32.19 7.06 -22.32
C VAL A 333 31.35 5.98 -21.64
N HIS A 334 30.90 6.24 -20.43
CA HIS A 334 30.03 5.39 -19.64
C HIS A 334 28.61 5.93 -19.56
N LEU A 335 27.63 5.04 -19.33
CA LEU A 335 26.21 5.37 -19.21
C LEU A 335 25.67 4.83 -17.88
N ALA A 336 25.21 5.73 -16.99
CA ALA A 336 24.44 5.37 -15.81
C ALA A 336 22.94 5.39 -16.13
N VAL A 337 22.25 4.32 -15.75
CA VAL A 337 20.81 4.17 -15.87
C VAL A 337 20.21 4.10 -14.48
N VAL A 338 19.66 5.22 -13.99
CA VAL A 338 19.00 5.32 -12.69
C VAL A 338 17.60 4.72 -12.79
N SER A 339 17.41 3.48 -12.32
CA SER A 339 16.16 2.74 -12.45
C SER A 339 15.94 1.79 -11.28
N GLY A 340 14.79 1.96 -10.61
CA GLY A 340 14.43 1.19 -9.40
C GLY A 340 13.77 -0.17 -9.66
N ARG A 341 13.44 -0.54 -10.91
CA ARG A 341 12.66 -1.75 -11.22
C ARG A 341 13.29 -2.57 -12.34
N ASP A 342 13.23 -3.90 -12.21
CA ASP A 342 13.54 -4.81 -13.31
C ASP A 342 12.37 -4.82 -14.31
N THR A 343 12.55 -4.14 -15.43
CA THR A 343 11.57 -4.05 -16.51
C THR A 343 12.01 -4.85 -17.73
N PRO A 344 11.09 -5.32 -18.58
CA PRO A 344 11.49 -5.95 -19.86
C PRO A 344 12.40 -5.06 -20.72
N GLU A 345 12.20 -3.74 -20.66
CA GLU A 345 13.03 -2.80 -21.40
C GLU A 345 14.45 -2.69 -20.85
N ARG A 346 14.60 -2.69 -19.50
CA ARG A 346 15.95 -2.75 -18.89
C ARG A 346 16.71 -3.98 -19.33
N ARG A 347 16.07 -5.16 -19.36
CA ARG A 347 16.70 -6.40 -19.83
C ARG A 347 17.12 -6.31 -21.31
N ARG A 348 16.26 -5.74 -22.18
CA ARG A 348 16.62 -5.53 -23.60
C ARG A 348 17.79 -4.59 -23.76
N LEU A 349 17.88 -3.53 -22.95
CA LEU A 349 19.02 -2.60 -22.97
C LEU A 349 20.32 -3.29 -22.59
N LEU A 350 20.31 -4.13 -21.54
CA LEU A 350 21.49 -4.86 -21.12
C LEU A 350 21.87 -5.97 -22.12
N GLU A 351 20.89 -6.72 -22.66
CA GLU A 351 21.12 -7.67 -23.76
C GLU A 351 21.76 -6.98 -24.97
N ARG A 352 21.30 -5.78 -25.32
CA ARG A 352 21.87 -4.99 -26.41
C ARG A 352 23.28 -4.50 -26.12
N ALA A 353 23.56 -4.07 -24.87
CA ALA A 353 24.90 -3.65 -24.46
C ALA A 353 25.90 -4.82 -24.53
N ASP A 354 25.46 -6.02 -24.16
CA ASP A 354 26.26 -7.26 -24.27
C ASP A 354 26.54 -7.63 -25.73
N ASP A 355 25.50 -7.62 -26.57
CA ASP A 355 25.61 -7.88 -28.02
C ASP A 355 26.58 -6.92 -28.73
N LEU A 356 26.71 -5.69 -28.24
CA LEU A 356 27.57 -4.64 -28.77
C LEU A 356 28.98 -4.61 -28.12
N GLY A 357 29.24 -5.45 -27.12
CA GLY A 357 30.51 -5.49 -26.42
C GLY A 357 30.79 -4.26 -25.56
N VAL A 358 29.74 -3.60 -25.01
CA VAL A 358 29.82 -2.39 -24.19
C VAL A 358 29.15 -2.55 -22.82
N ALA A 359 28.89 -3.78 -22.41
CA ALA A 359 28.19 -4.08 -21.15
C ALA A 359 28.91 -3.52 -19.91
N ASP A 360 30.23 -3.49 -19.92
CA ASP A 360 31.09 -2.93 -18.88
C ASP A 360 30.94 -1.40 -18.72
N ARG A 361 30.39 -0.73 -19.73
CA ARG A 361 30.19 0.73 -19.74
C ARG A 361 28.72 1.15 -19.48
N VAL A 362 27.82 0.20 -19.24
CA VAL A 362 26.41 0.46 -18.93
C VAL A 362 26.10 0.07 -17.48
N HIS A 363 25.94 1.04 -16.62
CA HIS A 363 25.74 0.87 -15.17
C HIS A 363 24.28 1.06 -14.81
N VAL A 364 23.65 0.05 -14.20
CA VAL A 364 22.31 0.21 -13.62
C VAL A 364 22.47 0.53 -12.14
N VAL A 365 22.02 1.72 -11.76
CA VAL A 365 22.15 2.25 -10.40
C VAL A 365 20.78 2.42 -9.75
N PRO A 366 20.69 2.37 -8.40
CA PRO A 366 19.42 2.44 -7.70
C PRO A 366 18.74 3.80 -7.88
N TYR A 367 17.40 3.77 -7.77
CA TYR A 367 16.59 4.99 -7.74
C TYR A 367 16.73 5.67 -6.37
N VAL A 368 16.81 6.99 -6.37
CA VAL A 368 16.93 7.80 -5.15
C VAL A 368 15.63 8.56 -4.88
N PRO A 369 15.37 8.99 -3.62
CA PRO A 369 14.24 9.84 -3.32
C PRO A 369 14.23 11.11 -4.17
N GLN A 370 13.05 11.55 -4.58
CA GLN A 370 12.89 12.60 -5.59
C GLN A 370 13.58 13.93 -5.22
N HIS A 371 13.54 14.33 -3.95
CA HIS A 371 14.19 15.53 -3.48
C HIS A 371 15.72 15.46 -3.58
N ALA A 372 16.28 14.25 -3.63
CA ALA A 372 17.73 14.03 -3.74
C ALA A 372 18.20 13.84 -5.20
N VAL A 373 17.28 13.80 -6.17
CA VAL A 373 17.64 13.52 -7.58
C VAL A 373 18.63 14.51 -8.15
N PRO A 374 18.46 15.85 -8.02
CA PRO A 374 19.43 16.80 -8.55
C PRO A 374 20.84 16.61 -7.96
N ASP A 375 20.95 16.52 -6.65
CA ASP A 375 22.25 16.35 -5.96
C ASP A 375 22.90 15.02 -6.33
N TYR A 376 22.13 13.95 -6.40
CA TYR A 376 22.60 12.63 -6.79
C TYR A 376 23.19 12.62 -8.21
N LEU A 377 22.54 13.31 -9.16
CA LEU A 377 22.93 13.35 -10.55
C LEU A 377 24.10 14.32 -10.82
N SER A 378 24.33 15.31 -9.96
CA SER A 378 25.26 16.43 -10.15
C SER A 378 26.70 16.04 -10.48
N THR A 379 27.11 14.80 -10.18
CA THR A 379 28.45 14.29 -10.49
C THR A 379 28.57 13.62 -11.85
N ALA A 380 27.49 13.51 -12.65
CA ALA A 380 27.57 13.12 -14.05
C ALA A 380 28.07 14.28 -14.93
N ASP A 381 28.34 14.02 -16.18
CA ASP A 381 28.78 15.03 -17.13
C ASP A 381 27.66 15.56 -18.02
N LEU A 382 26.76 14.68 -18.47
CA LEU A 382 25.63 15.04 -19.35
C LEU A 382 24.37 14.25 -18.98
N GLY A 383 23.22 14.94 -18.99
CA GLY A 383 21.88 14.33 -18.85
C GLY A 383 21.29 13.91 -20.19
N LEU A 384 20.70 12.71 -20.28
CA LEU A 384 20.15 12.17 -21.52
C LEU A 384 18.62 12.25 -21.59
N ILE A 385 18.11 12.77 -22.70
CA ILE A 385 16.69 12.82 -23.06
C ILE A 385 16.49 12.30 -24.48
N CYS A 386 16.33 11.00 -24.64
CA CYS A 386 16.30 10.32 -25.95
C CYS A 386 14.86 10.06 -26.47
N SER A 387 13.88 10.87 -26.09
CA SER A 387 12.46 10.65 -26.42
C SER A 387 12.24 10.44 -27.91
N GLN A 388 11.41 9.45 -28.27
CA GLN A 388 10.97 9.21 -29.64
C GLN A 388 9.87 10.20 -30.02
N ARG A 389 9.61 10.37 -31.32
CA ARG A 389 8.58 11.26 -31.80
C ARG A 389 7.20 10.68 -31.60
N THR A 390 6.53 11.14 -30.53
CA THR A 390 5.11 10.93 -30.27
C THR A 390 4.43 12.28 -30.10
N LEU A 391 3.12 12.36 -30.35
CA LEU A 391 2.42 13.63 -30.26
C LEU A 391 2.59 14.31 -28.90
N ASN A 392 2.50 13.57 -27.80
CA ASN A 392 2.68 14.14 -26.46
C ASN A 392 4.12 14.61 -26.19
N TYR A 393 5.14 13.92 -26.70
CA TYR A 393 6.54 14.38 -26.54
C TYR A 393 6.86 15.58 -27.42
N GLU A 394 6.18 15.71 -28.57
CA GLU A 394 6.29 16.93 -29.40
C GLU A 394 5.66 18.18 -28.75
N LEU A 395 4.78 17.97 -27.72
CA LEU A 395 3.97 19.03 -27.12
C LEU A 395 4.40 19.41 -25.70
N SER A 396 5.30 18.66 -25.06
CA SER A 396 5.62 18.88 -23.64
C SER A 396 7.10 18.72 -23.32
N LEU A 397 7.53 19.36 -22.23
CA LEU A 397 8.87 19.19 -21.68
C LEU A 397 8.84 18.04 -20.65
N PRO A 398 9.77 17.08 -20.75
CA PRO A 398 9.87 16.01 -19.75
C PRO A 398 10.43 16.53 -18.42
N THR A 399 9.91 16.03 -17.29
CA THR A 399 10.35 16.38 -15.93
C THR A 399 11.86 16.28 -15.75
N LYS A 400 12.50 15.27 -16.35
CA LYS A 400 13.95 15.04 -16.24
C LYS A 400 14.81 16.19 -16.81
N LEU A 401 14.28 17.00 -17.75
CA LEU A 401 14.98 18.19 -18.20
C LEU A 401 15.24 19.14 -17.03
N ALA A 402 14.20 19.47 -16.26
CA ALA A 402 14.35 20.32 -15.09
C ALA A 402 15.24 19.68 -14.00
N GLU A 403 15.15 18.37 -13.78
CA GLU A 403 16.01 17.64 -12.85
C GLU A 403 17.49 17.75 -13.24
N TYR A 404 17.83 17.57 -14.52
CA TYR A 404 19.20 17.73 -15.00
C TYR A 404 19.71 19.18 -14.90
N LEU A 405 18.85 20.15 -15.23
CA LEU A 405 19.25 21.57 -15.12
C LEU A 405 19.46 21.97 -13.65
N HIS A 406 18.62 21.52 -12.71
CA HIS A 406 18.86 21.72 -11.27
C HIS A 406 20.13 21.01 -10.78
N ALA A 407 20.50 19.88 -11.40
CA ALA A 407 21.80 19.21 -11.16
C ALA A 407 22.99 19.93 -11.86
N ARG A 408 22.76 21.07 -12.56
CA ARG A 408 23.77 21.79 -13.36
C ARG A 408 24.35 20.97 -14.52
N LEU A 409 23.62 19.96 -14.99
CA LEU A 409 24.03 19.10 -16.08
C LEU A 409 23.53 19.63 -17.43
N PRO A 410 24.42 19.89 -18.39
CA PRO A 410 24.04 20.07 -19.78
C PRO A 410 23.38 18.81 -20.32
N VAL A 411 22.46 18.95 -21.28
CA VAL A 411 21.68 17.83 -21.78
C VAL A 411 22.04 17.46 -23.23
N VAL A 412 21.92 16.16 -23.53
CA VAL A 412 21.87 15.66 -24.91
C VAL A 412 20.44 15.20 -25.15
N ALA A 413 19.72 15.92 -26.00
CA ALA A 413 18.29 15.77 -26.19
C ALA A 413 17.93 15.42 -27.63
N SER A 414 16.92 14.56 -27.81
CA SER A 414 16.35 14.33 -29.16
C SER A 414 15.64 15.58 -29.68
N ASP A 415 15.53 15.69 -31.02
CA ASP A 415 14.94 16.82 -31.71
C ASP A 415 13.41 16.83 -31.75
N VAL A 416 12.75 16.20 -30.76
CA VAL A 416 11.31 16.39 -30.53
C VAL A 416 11.04 17.87 -30.28
N ARG A 417 9.97 18.42 -30.91
CA ARG A 417 9.80 19.86 -31.13
C ARG A 417 10.03 20.73 -29.91
N THR A 418 9.16 20.61 -28.90
CA THR A 418 9.21 21.50 -27.72
C THR A 418 10.52 21.36 -26.95
N LEU A 419 11.04 20.14 -26.81
CA LEU A 419 12.32 19.87 -26.14
C LEU A 419 13.52 20.41 -26.92
N GLY A 420 13.59 20.10 -28.23
CA GLY A 420 14.68 20.55 -29.10
C GLY A 420 14.74 22.08 -29.23
N GLU A 421 13.58 22.74 -29.34
CA GLU A 421 13.47 24.19 -29.35
C GLU A 421 13.93 24.81 -28.02
N PHE A 422 13.53 24.23 -26.90
CA PHE A 422 13.94 24.67 -25.57
C PHE A 422 15.46 24.58 -25.40
N VAL A 423 16.07 23.43 -25.70
CA VAL A 423 17.52 23.21 -25.54
C VAL A 423 18.32 24.21 -26.41
N ARG A 424 17.91 24.42 -27.67
CA ARG A 424 18.58 25.38 -28.56
C ARG A 424 18.39 26.83 -28.11
N ARG A 425 17.19 27.22 -27.68
CA ARG A 425 16.88 28.59 -27.22
C ARG A 425 17.71 28.99 -25.99
N HIS A 426 17.86 28.07 -25.04
CA HIS A 426 18.57 28.37 -23.79
C HIS A 426 20.06 28.01 -23.86
N GLY A 427 20.53 27.32 -24.90
CA GLY A 427 21.94 26.91 -25.02
C GLY A 427 22.42 25.93 -23.95
N VAL A 428 21.51 25.15 -23.37
CA VAL A 428 21.79 24.28 -22.21
C VAL A 428 22.19 22.85 -22.61
N GLY A 429 22.48 22.61 -23.87
CA GLY A 429 22.85 21.27 -24.36
C GLY A 429 22.91 21.16 -25.86
N GLU A 430 23.07 19.93 -26.35
CA GLU A 430 23.11 19.59 -27.77
C GLU A 430 21.88 18.75 -28.17
N VAL A 431 21.50 18.88 -29.44
CA VAL A 431 20.28 18.22 -29.98
C VAL A 431 20.69 17.26 -31.08
N PHE A 432 20.17 16.02 -31.04
CA PHE A 432 20.35 14.97 -32.04
C PHE A 432 19.02 14.56 -32.66
N VAL A 433 19.07 13.93 -33.87
CA VAL A 433 17.86 13.39 -34.53
C VAL A 433 17.35 12.16 -33.75
N ALA A 434 16.07 12.18 -33.40
CA ALA A 434 15.45 11.07 -32.65
C ALA A 434 15.68 9.72 -33.34
N ASP A 435 16.01 8.67 -32.56
CA ASP A 435 16.34 7.31 -33.02
C ASP A 435 17.59 7.16 -33.89
N ASP A 436 18.42 8.21 -34.03
CA ASP A 436 19.66 8.15 -34.84
C ASP A 436 20.91 8.08 -33.93
N PRO A 437 21.57 6.89 -33.78
CA PRO A 437 22.79 6.72 -32.99
C PRO A 437 23.98 7.54 -33.49
N VAL A 438 24.05 7.83 -34.78
CA VAL A 438 25.18 8.57 -35.36
C VAL A 438 25.15 10.04 -34.93
N THR A 439 23.99 10.69 -35.11
CA THR A 439 23.82 12.07 -34.67
C THR A 439 23.85 12.19 -33.17
N PHE A 440 23.39 11.15 -32.40
CA PHE A 440 23.55 11.08 -30.96
C PHE A 440 25.03 11.10 -30.56
N ALA A 441 25.88 10.24 -31.15
CA ALA A 441 27.31 10.20 -30.84
C ALA A 441 28.00 11.53 -31.15
N GLN A 442 27.60 12.22 -32.25
CA GLN A 442 28.10 13.55 -32.61
C GLN A 442 27.73 14.58 -31.55
N ALA A 443 26.46 14.59 -31.11
CA ALA A 443 25.97 15.51 -30.09
C ALA A 443 26.66 15.29 -28.75
N VAL A 444 26.88 14.04 -28.34
CA VAL A 444 27.61 13.70 -27.10
C VAL A 444 29.05 14.23 -27.15
N ARG A 445 29.80 13.94 -28.24
CA ARG A 445 31.20 14.44 -28.36
C ARG A 445 31.24 15.97 -28.29
N LYS A 446 30.34 16.67 -28.96
CA LYS A 446 30.27 18.13 -28.96
C LYS A 446 29.91 18.64 -27.56
N ALA A 447 28.90 18.07 -26.93
CA ALA A 447 28.48 18.47 -25.58
C ALA A 447 29.58 18.24 -24.52
N LEU A 448 30.35 17.14 -24.60
CA LEU A 448 31.48 16.90 -23.69
C LEU A 448 32.60 17.95 -23.85
N VAL A 449 32.90 18.34 -25.09
CA VAL A 449 33.90 19.39 -25.37
C VAL A 449 33.46 20.78 -24.87
N CYS A 450 32.18 21.12 -25.08
CA CYS A 450 31.61 22.42 -24.68
C CYS A 450 30.94 22.40 -23.30
N ARG A 451 31.15 21.36 -22.47
CA ARG A 451 30.40 21.13 -21.21
C ARG A 451 30.37 22.36 -20.32
N THR A 452 31.51 22.97 -20.07
CA THR A 452 31.64 24.14 -19.20
C THR A 452 30.84 25.34 -19.71
N GLU A 453 30.90 25.58 -21.01
CA GLU A 453 30.13 26.65 -21.67
C GLU A 453 28.61 26.38 -21.59
N LEU A 454 28.17 25.16 -21.92
CA LEU A 454 26.76 24.75 -21.82
C LEU A 454 26.24 24.84 -20.40
N ALA A 455 27.04 24.43 -19.40
CA ALA A 455 26.68 24.54 -17.98
C ALA A 455 26.57 26.00 -17.51
N ALA A 456 27.35 26.91 -18.04
CA ALA A 456 27.27 28.33 -17.72
C ALA A 456 25.96 29.00 -18.15
N HIS A 457 25.27 28.43 -19.15
CA HIS A 457 23.95 28.89 -19.56
C HIS A 457 22.82 28.42 -18.63
N ILE A 458 23.08 27.47 -17.73
CA ILE A 458 22.12 27.02 -16.71
C ILE A 458 22.13 28.01 -15.56
N ALA A 459 21.57 29.20 -15.78
CA ALA A 459 21.59 30.32 -14.83
C ALA A 459 20.42 30.27 -13.85
N GLU A 460 20.57 30.94 -12.68
CA GLU A 460 19.55 31.00 -11.63
C GLU A 460 18.15 31.41 -12.09
N PRO A 461 17.96 32.40 -13.00
CA PRO A 461 16.61 32.75 -13.45
C PRO A 461 15.90 31.62 -14.17
N LEU A 462 16.62 30.79 -14.94
CA LEU A 462 16.07 29.63 -15.60
C LEU A 462 15.69 28.54 -14.60
N LEU A 463 16.51 28.31 -13.58
CA LEU A 463 16.22 27.35 -12.52
C LEU A 463 15.03 27.80 -11.67
N ALA A 464 14.93 29.08 -11.36
CA ALA A 464 13.79 29.64 -10.66
C ALA A 464 12.47 29.43 -11.43
N GLU A 465 12.47 29.70 -12.76
CA GLU A 465 11.32 29.40 -13.63
C GLU A 465 10.96 27.92 -13.63
N LEU A 466 11.95 27.03 -13.63
CA LEU A 466 11.79 25.58 -13.62
C LEU A 466 11.74 24.97 -12.20
N SER A 467 11.48 25.77 -11.16
CA SER A 467 11.26 25.30 -9.80
C SER A 467 9.76 24.98 -9.56
N TRP A 468 9.50 24.04 -8.64
CA TRP A 468 8.12 23.71 -8.25
C TRP A 468 7.40 24.89 -7.59
N GLU A 469 8.11 25.64 -6.78
CA GLU A 469 7.60 26.82 -6.08
C GLU A 469 7.03 27.85 -7.07
N HIS A 470 7.75 28.11 -8.17
CA HIS A 470 7.27 29.01 -9.23
C HIS A 470 6.04 28.43 -9.93
N GLN A 471 6.08 27.14 -10.29
CA GLN A 471 5.00 26.50 -11.03
C GLN A 471 3.70 26.40 -10.20
N VAL A 472 3.82 26.13 -8.90
CA VAL A 472 2.65 25.89 -8.06
C VAL A 472 1.98 27.18 -7.57
N ALA A 473 2.64 28.33 -7.59
CA ALA A 473 2.08 29.60 -7.14
C ALA A 473 0.78 29.92 -7.87
N GLY A 474 0.77 29.87 -9.20
CA GLY A 474 -0.43 30.08 -10.01
C GLY A 474 -1.56 29.06 -9.74
N LEU A 475 -1.22 27.83 -9.37
CA LEU A 475 -2.20 26.81 -9.00
C LEU A 475 -2.87 27.13 -7.65
N ILE A 476 -2.09 27.58 -6.67
CA ILE A 476 -2.64 28.00 -5.36
C ILE A 476 -3.57 29.20 -5.51
N ASP A 477 -3.19 30.18 -6.33
CA ASP A 477 -4.06 31.33 -6.65
C ASP A 477 -5.34 30.89 -7.36
N LEU A 478 -5.25 29.91 -8.27
CA LEU A 478 -6.41 29.32 -8.95
C LEU A 478 -7.34 28.63 -7.94
N TYR A 479 -6.80 27.86 -6.98
CA TYR A 479 -7.60 27.24 -5.91
C TYR A 479 -8.40 28.28 -5.11
N ALA A 480 -7.72 29.36 -4.68
CA ALA A 480 -8.38 30.42 -3.93
C ALA A 480 -9.49 31.12 -4.74
N ARG A 481 -9.30 31.25 -6.07
CA ARG A 481 -10.26 31.92 -6.96
C ARG A 481 -11.51 31.08 -7.23
N ILE A 482 -11.37 29.75 -7.41
CA ILE A 482 -12.51 28.89 -7.78
C ILE A 482 -13.24 28.28 -6.58
N SER A 483 -12.56 28.13 -5.44
CA SER A 483 -13.16 27.53 -4.25
C SER A 483 -14.16 28.48 -3.57
N PRO A 484 -15.27 27.96 -3.00
CA PRO A 484 -16.20 28.76 -2.23
C PRO A 484 -15.60 29.33 -0.93
N ARG A 485 -14.50 28.77 -0.45
CA ARG A 485 -13.70 29.26 0.69
C ARG A 485 -12.22 29.18 0.37
N ALA A 486 -11.44 30.14 0.84
CA ALA A 486 -9.97 30.17 0.72
C ALA A 486 -9.32 30.27 2.09
N PRO A 487 -8.08 29.80 2.27
CA PRO A 487 -7.32 29.99 3.50
C PRO A 487 -7.08 31.48 3.81
N GLU A 488 -7.14 31.85 5.08
CA GLU A 488 -6.89 33.24 5.52
C GLU A 488 -5.39 33.55 5.58
N ALA A 489 -4.56 32.56 5.84
CA ALA A 489 -3.11 32.71 5.92
C ALA A 489 -2.37 31.40 5.59
N PRO A 490 -1.13 31.50 5.06
CA PRO A 490 -0.24 30.35 4.88
C PRO A 490 0.15 29.74 6.24
N ARG A 491 0.54 28.46 6.22
CA ARG A 491 1.07 27.75 7.39
C ARG A 491 2.60 27.75 7.34
N PRO A 492 3.29 28.57 8.16
CA PRO A 492 4.75 28.56 8.21
C PRO A 492 5.26 27.21 8.77
N GLY A 493 6.42 26.76 8.29
CA GLY A 493 7.12 25.57 8.82
C GLY A 493 6.74 24.22 8.22
N VAL A 494 5.82 24.14 7.25
CA VAL A 494 5.58 22.89 6.51
C VAL A 494 6.75 22.63 5.55
N SER A 495 7.50 21.54 5.79
CA SER A 495 8.65 21.15 4.95
C SER A 495 8.21 20.57 3.60
N TRP A 496 9.01 20.79 2.55
CA TRP A 496 8.86 20.10 1.28
C TRP A 496 9.31 18.64 1.33
N SER A 497 10.30 18.32 2.17
CA SER A 497 10.75 16.94 2.40
C SER A 497 9.82 16.23 3.36
N VAL A 498 8.67 15.84 2.88
CA VAL A 498 7.76 15.02 3.65
C VAL A 498 7.79 13.62 3.08
N HIS A 499 8.39 12.71 3.81
CA HIS A 499 8.20 11.30 3.56
C HIS A 499 6.77 10.94 3.95
N GLU A 500 6.13 10.10 3.16
CA GLU A 500 4.91 9.45 3.62
C GLU A 500 5.29 8.66 4.87
N THR A 501 4.96 9.19 6.02
CA THR A 501 4.97 8.42 7.25
C THR A 501 3.68 7.59 7.22
N THR A 502 3.79 6.28 7.44
CA THR A 502 2.69 5.55 8.07
C THR A 502 2.13 6.49 9.13
N ALA A 503 0.80 6.68 9.16
CA ALA A 503 0.08 7.70 9.94
C ALA A 503 0.89 8.09 11.16
N PRO A 504 1.13 9.40 11.44
CA PRO A 504 2.14 9.81 12.42
C PRO A 504 2.05 8.80 13.53
N LYS A 505 3.20 8.17 13.91
CA LYS A 505 3.21 7.27 15.09
C LYS A 505 2.20 7.92 15.98
N PRO A 506 1.02 7.40 16.25
CA PRO A 506 0.00 8.15 16.95
C PRO A 506 0.79 8.83 18.02
N GLU A 507 0.89 10.19 17.98
CA GLU A 507 1.58 10.88 19.05
C GLU A 507 0.90 10.26 20.21
N ILE A 508 1.65 9.39 20.90
CA ILE A 508 1.15 8.67 22.03
C ILE A 508 0.89 9.82 22.94
N GLY A 509 -0.34 10.31 22.87
CA GLY A 509 -0.70 11.57 23.48
C GLY A 509 -0.28 11.41 24.91
N GLU A 510 0.32 12.40 25.50
CA GLU A 510 0.90 12.45 26.86
C GLU A 510 -0.06 11.98 27.99
N GLY A 511 -1.00 11.09 27.71
CA GLY A 511 -2.03 10.55 28.61
C GLY A 511 -2.05 9.06 28.80
N GLY A 512 -1.13 8.30 28.20
CA GLY A 512 -1.01 6.86 28.48
C GLY A 512 0.44 6.45 28.31
N ALA A 513 1.13 6.17 29.42
CA ALA A 513 2.47 5.61 29.35
C ALA A 513 2.45 4.37 28.47
N LEU A 514 3.34 4.36 27.45
CA LEU A 514 3.63 3.11 26.72
C LEU A 514 4.00 2.05 27.73
N PRO A 515 3.61 0.78 27.51
CA PRO A 515 4.14 -0.30 28.31
C PRO A 515 5.66 -0.22 28.27
N HIS A 516 6.28 0.04 29.42
CA HIS A 516 7.74 0.03 29.56
C HIS A 516 8.15 -1.36 30.01
N TRP A 517 8.98 -2.00 29.21
CA TRP A 517 9.67 -3.24 29.61
C TRP A 517 11.17 -2.98 29.67
N ARG A 518 11.88 -3.88 30.36
CA ARG A 518 13.33 -3.78 30.48
C ARG A 518 14.00 -4.09 29.14
N PRO A 519 14.72 -3.13 28.52
CA PRO A 519 15.42 -3.35 27.25
C PRO A 519 16.44 -4.48 27.38
N LEU A 520 16.73 -5.13 26.23
CA LEU A 520 17.73 -6.20 26.19
C LEU A 520 19.07 -5.76 26.77
N SER A 521 19.60 -6.55 27.71
CA SER A 521 20.88 -6.31 28.37
C SER A 521 21.70 -7.59 28.43
N SER A 522 22.99 -7.50 28.17
CA SER A 522 23.94 -8.61 28.34
C SER A 522 24.10 -9.06 29.80
N GLY A 523 23.67 -8.23 30.75
CA GLY A 523 23.68 -8.52 32.17
C GLY A 523 22.48 -9.31 32.68
N THR A 524 21.43 -9.52 31.87
CA THR A 524 20.28 -10.34 32.22
C THR A 524 20.46 -11.79 31.75
N ARG A 525 20.03 -12.74 32.58
CA ARG A 525 20.10 -14.18 32.26
C ARG A 525 19.26 -14.51 31.04
N VAL A 526 18.07 -13.95 30.93
CA VAL A 526 17.14 -14.16 29.83
C VAL A 526 17.01 -12.90 28.99
N ARG A 527 17.37 -13.02 27.71
CA ARG A 527 17.09 -12.02 26.68
C ARG A 527 15.98 -12.55 25.81
N LEU A 528 14.76 -12.06 26.07
CA LEU A 528 13.52 -12.56 25.48
C LEU A 528 13.13 -11.77 24.23
N GLY A 529 12.89 -12.46 23.12
CA GLY A 529 12.18 -11.93 21.96
C GLY A 529 10.70 -12.33 21.98
N LEU A 530 9.78 -11.40 21.69
CA LEU A 530 8.34 -11.67 21.61
C LEU A 530 7.79 -11.17 20.27
N GLY A 531 7.08 -12.02 19.55
CA GLY A 531 6.47 -11.70 18.25
C GLY A 531 6.38 -12.93 17.34
N PRO A 532 6.07 -12.76 16.07
CA PRO A 532 6.01 -11.52 15.29
C PRO A 532 4.60 -10.95 15.02
N ALA A 533 3.52 -11.51 15.57
CA ALA A 533 2.16 -11.03 15.26
C ALA A 533 1.73 -9.86 16.15
N ASN A 534 2.01 -9.92 17.47
CA ASN A 534 1.64 -8.91 18.47
C ASN A 534 0.16 -8.47 18.35
N TYR A 535 -0.76 -9.44 18.21
CA TYR A 535 -2.18 -9.13 18.05
C TYR A 535 -2.73 -8.39 19.27
N ALA A 536 -3.45 -7.30 19.03
CA ALA A 536 -3.99 -6.41 20.04
C ALA A 536 -2.94 -5.91 21.07
N GLY A 537 -1.66 -5.83 20.67
CA GLY A 537 -0.57 -5.37 21.53
C GLY A 537 -0.17 -6.35 22.64
N GLN A 538 -0.62 -7.62 22.57
CA GLN A 538 -0.42 -8.57 23.67
C GLN A 538 1.04 -8.91 23.91
N MET A 539 1.91 -8.92 22.88
CA MET A 539 3.33 -9.15 23.09
C MET A 539 3.98 -8.00 23.89
N ALA A 540 3.54 -6.78 23.69
CA ALA A 540 4.02 -5.62 24.42
C ALA A 540 3.57 -5.65 25.90
N THR A 541 2.30 -5.96 26.17
CA THR A 541 1.80 -6.07 27.54
C THR A 541 2.37 -7.28 28.28
N PHE A 542 2.64 -8.40 27.57
CA PHE A 542 3.36 -9.55 28.12
C PHE A 542 4.80 -9.19 28.48
N ALA A 543 5.52 -8.48 27.60
CA ALA A 543 6.88 -8.01 27.88
C ALA A 543 6.92 -7.13 29.14
N GLN A 544 5.94 -6.24 29.29
CA GLN A 544 5.80 -5.39 30.47
C GLN A 544 5.60 -6.23 31.76
N ALA A 545 4.64 -7.14 31.74
CA ALA A 545 4.33 -7.98 32.91
C ALA A 545 5.52 -8.88 33.27
N ILE A 546 6.12 -9.56 32.31
CA ILE A 546 7.28 -10.43 32.48
C ILE A 546 8.46 -9.65 33.07
N CYS A 547 8.82 -8.49 32.47
CA CYS A 547 9.95 -7.70 32.97
C CYS A 547 9.71 -7.02 34.33
N ARG A 548 8.43 -6.75 34.70
CA ARG A 548 8.06 -6.24 36.00
C ARG A 548 8.23 -7.30 37.09
N ASP A 549 7.74 -8.51 36.83
CA ASP A 549 7.60 -9.55 37.83
C ASP A 549 8.80 -10.54 37.87
N LEU A 550 9.61 -10.59 36.77
CA LEU A 550 10.79 -11.45 36.66
C LEU A 550 12.06 -10.59 36.41
N PRO A 551 12.84 -10.29 37.47
CA PRO A 551 13.96 -9.36 37.38
C PRO A 551 15.12 -9.82 36.47
N ASP A 552 15.28 -11.12 36.26
CA ASP A 552 16.33 -11.70 35.42
C ASP A 552 15.99 -11.73 33.92
N VAL A 553 14.84 -11.20 33.51
CA VAL A 553 14.37 -11.14 32.15
C VAL A 553 14.43 -9.72 31.59
N SER A 554 15.04 -9.57 30.41
CA SER A 554 14.93 -8.39 29.56
C SER A 554 14.26 -8.77 28.25
N ALA A 555 13.53 -7.86 27.61
CA ALA A 555 12.69 -8.18 26.47
C ALA A 555 12.87 -7.22 25.29
N GLU A 556 12.62 -7.71 24.10
CA GLU A 556 12.46 -6.94 22.86
C GLU A 556 11.23 -7.48 22.14
N VAL A 557 10.31 -6.59 21.81
CA VAL A 557 9.10 -6.94 21.06
C VAL A 557 9.31 -6.60 19.58
N PHE A 558 9.08 -7.56 18.70
CA PHE A 558 9.10 -7.34 17.26
C PHE A 558 7.76 -7.69 16.63
N MET A 559 7.31 -6.89 15.66
CA MET A 559 5.98 -6.99 15.10
C MET A 559 6.01 -6.89 13.58
N ARG A 560 5.28 -7.78 12.92
CA ARG A 560 4.99 -7.66 11.49
C ARG A 560 4.05 -6.48 11.27
N HIS A 561 4.45 -5.59 10.39
CA HIS A 561 3.70 -4.38 10.09
C HIS A 561 3.21 -4.43 8.65
N ASP A 562 1.90 -4.51 8.45
CA ASP A 562 1.24 -4.55 7.14
C ASP A 562 0.69 -3.18 6.72
N ARG A 563 1.21 -2.09 7.35
CA ARG A 563 0.71 -0.73 7.16
C ARG A 563 -0.78 -0.56 7.50
N SER A 564 -1.32 -1.43 8.36
CA SER A 564 -2.66 -1.27 8.91
C SER A 564 -2.73 -0.10 9.90
N THR A 565 -3.94 0.43 10.11
CA THR A 565 -4.18 1.54 11.06
C THR A 565 -4.02 1.14 12.53
N MET A 566 -3.97 -0.18 12.83
CA MET A 566 -3.76 -0.70 14.17
C MET A 566 -2.28 -1.01 14.38
N LEU A 567 -1.53 -0.02 14.84
CA LEU A 567 -0.15 -0.16 15.26
C LEU A 567 -0.11 -0.30 16.78
N PHE A 568 0.44 -1.43 17.26
CA PHE A 568 0.67 -1.67 18.68
C PHE A 568 2.15 -1.45 19.03
N PRO A 569 2.48 -1.12 20.31
CA PRO A 569 3.86 -0.90 20.71
C PRO A 569 4.76 -2.10 20.41
N ALA A 570 5.92 -1.84 19.81
CA ALA A 570 6.98 -2.80 19.58
C ALA A 570 8.33 -2.06 19.45
N ASP A 571 9.44 -2.72 19.73
CA ASP A 571 10.79 -2.17 19.52
C ASP A 571 11.17 -2.21 18.04
N VAL A 572 10.70 -3.25 17.32
CA VAL A 572 11.04 -3.50 15.94
C VAL A 572 9.79 -3.77 15.11
N TYR A 573 9.62 -2.99 14.05
CA TYR A 573 8.55 -3.21 13.07
C TYR A 573 9.12 -3.85 11.81
N LEU A 574 8.61 -5.05 11.46
CA LEU A 574 9.02 -5.82 10.28
C LEU A 574 8.02 -5.55 9.15
N GLU A 575 8.46 -4.85 8.10
CA GLU A 575 7.61 -4.55 6.94
C GLU A 575 7.22 -5.83 6.19
N THR A 576 5.92 -6.13 6.10
CA THR A 576 5.40 -7.36 5.47
C THR A 576 5.63 -7.43 3.96
N ASP A 577 5.73 -6.30 3.28
CA ASP A 577 6.01 -6.22 1.85
C ASP A 577 7.48 -6.49 1.49
N ARG A 578 8.37 -6.45 2.48
CA ARG A 578 9.81 -6.74 2.33
C ARG A 578 10.25 -8.10 2.90
N GLN A 579 9.33 -8.89 3.44
CA GLN A 579 9.66 -10.18 4.09
C GLN A 579 10.22 -11.24 3.13
N ASP A 580 10.04 -11.08 1.83
CA ASP A 580 10.60 -11.96 0.81
C ASP A 580 11.96 -11.46 0.29
N GLU A 581 12.46 -10.31 0.74
CA GLU A 581 13.79 -9.80 0.43
C GLU A 581 14.85 -10.57 1.23
N LEU A 582 15.77 -11.25 0.55
CA LEU A 582 16.80 -12.08 1.20
C LEU A 582 17.65 -11.30 2.22
N ALA A 583 17.99 -10.04 1.91
CA ALA A 583 18.79 -9.20 2.81
C ALA A 583 18.02 -8.94 4.13
N VAL A 584 16.72 -8.61 4.05
CA VAL A 584 15.86 -8.40 5.22
C VAL A 584 15.73 -9.66 6.05
N GLN A 585 15.58 -10.83 5.39
CA GLN A 585 15.47 -12.12 6.06
C GLN A 585 16.77 -12.49 6.80
N LEU A 586 17.93 -12.25 6.18
CA LEU A 586 19.24 -12.51 6.79
C LEU A 586 19.51 -11.55 7.96
N ASP A 587 19.17 -10.27 7.83
CA ASP A 587 19.32 -9.29 8.91
C ASP A 587 18.42 -9.65 10.11
N GLN A 588 17.20 -10.09 9.86
CA GLN A 588 16.29 -10.56 10.90
C GLN A 588 16.79 -11.84 11.56
N ALA A 589 17.29 -12.82 10.78
CA ALA A 589 17.87 -14.05 11.31
C ALA A 589 19.10 -13.75 12.19
N LYS A 590 19.99 -12.87 11.72
CA LYS A 590 21.14 -12.40 12.48
C LYS A 590 20.72 -11.74 13.80
N ARG A 591 19.74 -10.80 13.75
CA ARG A 591 19.19 -10.15 14.94
C ARG A 591 18.74 -11.16 15.98
N ILE A 592 17.95 -12.16 15.59
CA ILE A 592 17.38 -13.15 16.49
C ILE A 592 18.50 -13.99 17.09
N VAL A 593 19.42 -14.53 16.29
CA VAL A 593 20.47 -15.44 16.76
C VAL A 593 21.49 -14.74 17.66
N GLU A 594 21.81 -13.47 17.42
CA GLU A 594 22.81 -12.75 18.23
C GLU A 594 22.21 -12.15 19.51
N ARG A 595 20.91 -11.80 19.53
CA ARG A 595 20.34 -11.01 20.60
C ARG A 595 19.56 -11.81 21.62
N TYR A 596 18.83 -12.87 21.21
CA TYR A 596 17.93 -13.57 22.09
C TYR A 596 18.48 -14.89 22.63
N THR A 597 18.07 -15.24 23.84
CA THR A 597 18.25 -16.57 24.44
C THR A 597 16.93 -17.34 24.43
N HIS A 598 15.80 -16.61 24.48
CA HIS A 598 14.46 -17.17 24.51
C HIS A 598 13.56 -16.43 23.51
N LEU A 599 12.62 -17.16 22.92
CA LEU A 599 11.60 -16.62 22.02
C LEU A 599 10.21 -17.11 22.41
N ILE A 600 9.25 -16.19 22.55
CA ILE A 600 7.83 -16.52 22.52
C ILE A 600 7.32 -16.15 21.12
N VAL A 601 6.97 -17.16 20.34
CA VAL A 601 6.50 -17.00 18.96
C VAL A 601 4.99 -17.09 18.92
N ASP A 602 4.36 -15.99 18.58
CA ASP A 602 2.91 -15.94 18.51
C ASP A 602 2.36 -16.25 17.11
N ALA A 603 1.12 -16.78 17.09
CA ALA A 603 0.36 -17.11 15.90
C ALA A 603 1.04 -18.11 14.94
N PHE A 604 2.06 -18.87 15.37
CA PHE A 604 2.82 -19.83 14.57
C PHE A 604 3.53 -19.25 13.34
N LEU A 605 3.77 -17.94 13.34
CA LEU A 605 4.39 -17.25 12.21
C LEU A 605 5.92 -17.44 12.19
N PRO A 606 6.55 -17.40 10.99
CA PRO A 606 7.99 -17.51 10.89
C PRO A 606 8.66 -16.25 11.44
N VAL A 607 9.80 -16.42 12.10
CA VAL A 607 10.58 -15.32 12.72
C VAL A 607 11.72 -14.82 11.84
N PHE A 608 12.14 -15.61 10.83
CA PHE A 608 13.16 -15.22 9.84
C PHE A 608 12.55 -14.67 8.52
N GLY A 609 11.33 -14.13 8.56
CA GLY A 609 10.57 -13.88 7.34
C GLY A 609 10.16 -15.20 6.67
N HIS A 610 10.13 -15.25 5.34
CA HIS A 610 9.80 -16.50 4.62
C HIS A 610 11.05 -17.32 4.21
N LEU A 611 12.20 -17.09 4.85
CA LEU A 611 13.48 -17.74 4.50
C LEU A 611 13.40 -19.27 4.51
N ASN A 612 12.70 -19.84 5.52
CA ASN A 612 12.55 -21.27 5.72
C ASN A 612 11.09 -21.74 5.55
N GLY A 613 10.20 -20.90 5.03
CA GLY A 613 8.80 -21.21 4.82
C GLY A 613 7.83 -20.25 5.50
N GLU A 614 6.55 -20.59 5.51
CA GLU A 614 5.45 -19.72 5.96
C GLU A 614 5.12 -19.84 7.45
N THR A 615 5.81 -20.71 8.19
CA THR A 615 5.55 -20.98 9.61
C THR A 615 6.85 -21.12 10.39
N ILE A 616 6.72 -20.99 11.71
CA ILE A 616 7.86 -21.19 12.63
C ILE A 616 8.52 -22.58 12.49
N GLU A 617 7.79 -23.59 12.00
CA GLU A 617 8.30 -24.96 11.81
C GLU A 617 9.60 -24.99 11.02
N GLY A 618 9.69 -24.21 9.93
CA GLY A 618 10.88 -24.10 9.10
C GLY A 618 12.09 -23.47 9.82
N ASP A 619 11.85 -22.58 10.77
CA ASP A 619 12.89 -21.86 11.51
C ASP A 619 13.42 -22.66 12.71
N LEU A 620 12.64 -23.58 13.27
CA LEU A 620 13.00 -24.36 14.49
C LEU A 620 14.37 -25.04 14.39
N PRO A 621 14.77 -25.68 13.27
CA PRO A 621 16.09 -26.31 13.20
C PRO A 621 17.26 -25.33 13.37
N ALA A 622 17.11 -24.11 12.86
CA ALA A 622 18.12 -23.07 13.00
C ALA A 622 18.15 -22.48 14.41
N LEU A 623 17.00 -22.23 15.00
CA LEU A 623 16.87 -21.74 16.38
C LEU A 623 17.43 -22.74 17.41
N ARG A 624 17.14 -24.02 17.24
CA ARG A 624 17.72 -25.09 18.08
C ARG A 624 19.24 -25.13 17.96
N ARG A 625 19.81 -25.04 16.76
CA ARG A 625 21.27 -24.99 16.57
C ARG A 625 21.91 -23.77 17.19
N ALA A 626 21.19 -22.65 17.22
CA ALA A 626 21.65 -21.43 17.88
C ALA A 626 21.49 -21.46 19.42
N GLY A 627 20.91 -22.52 19.98
CA GLY A 627 20.68 -22.65 21.42
C GLY A 627 19.58 -21.74 21.96
N ILE A 628 18.67 -21.31 21.10
CA ILE A 628 17.55 -20.44 21.50
C ILE A 628 16.37 -21.30 21.95
N ALA A 629 15.92 -21.12 23.19
CA ALA A 629 14.70 -21.72 23.71
C ALA A 629 13.47 -21.05 23.05
N VAL A 630 12.51 -21.86 22.59
CA VAL A 630 11.32 -21.38 21.88
C VAL A 630 10.06 -21.87 22.58
N ALA A 631 9.09 -21.00 22.76
CA ALA A 631 7.71 -21.32 23.16
C ALA A 631 6.74 -20.81 22.10
N LEU A 632 5.58 -21.47 21.96
CA LEU A 632 4.54 -21.11 21.03
C LEU A 632 3.32 -20.52 21.79
N LEU A 633 2.75 -19.46 21.24
CA LEU A 633 1.57 -18.79 21.81
C LEU A 633 0.47 -18.68 20.76
N ALA A 634 -0.73 -19.13 21.09
CA ALA A 634 -1.93 -18.99 20.26
C ALA A 634 -2.89 -17.94 20.81
N HIS A 635 -3.43 -17.10 19.89
CA HIS A 635 -4.38 -16.04 20.22
C HIS A 635 -5.82 -16.35 19.85
N GLY A 636 -6.05 -17.22 18.81
CA GLY A 636 -7.42 -17.50 18.40
C GLY A 636 -7.59 -18.13 17.04
N SER A 637 -7.84 -17.32 16.03
CA SER A 637 -8.26 -17.78 14.71
C SER A 637 -7.23 -18.64 13.96
N GLU A 638 -5.98 -18.64 14.38
CA GLU A 638 -4.90 -19.45 13.82
C GLU A 638 -4.95 -20.91 14.23
N ILE A 639 -5.66 -21.22 15.35
CA ILE A 639 -5.78 -22.57 15.89
C ILE A 639 -7.23 -23.06 16.06
N ARG A 640 -8.19 -22.13 16.16
CA ARG A 640 -9.61 -22.43 16.33
C ARG A 640 -10.15 -23.13 15.08
N HIS A 641 -10.41 -24.45 15.19
CA HIS A 641 -10.80 -25.30 14.06
C HIS A 641 -12.28 -25.13 13.72
N PRO A 642 -12.64 -24.71 12.46
CA PRO A 642 -14.03 -24.43 12.07
C PRO A 642 -15.01 -25.57 12.36
N GLY A 643 -14.69 -26.80 12.01
CA GLY A 643 -15.57 -27.95 12.19
C GLY A 643 -15.84 -28.29 13.68
N ARG A 644 -14.83 -28.08 14.56
CA ARG A 644 -15.04 -28.25 16.02
C ARG A 644 -15.89 -27.13 16.58
N HIS A 645 -15.58 -25.90 16.22
CA HIS A 645 -16.28 -24.70 16.68
C HIS A 645 -17.76 -24.69 16.24
N LEU A 646 -18.07 -25.10 15.00
CA LEU A 646 -19.45 -25.22 14.50
C LEU A 646 -20.28 -26.26 15.29
N ARG A 647 -19.66 -27.35 15.75
CA ARG A 647 -20.34 -28.35 16.56
C ARG A 647 -20.61 -27.94 17.99
N ARG A 648 -19.77 -27.02 18.54
CA ARG A 648 -19.83 -26.60 19.93
C ARG A 648 -20.69 -25.37 20.17
N HIS A 649 -20.64 -24.43 19.24
CA HIS A 649 -21.25 -23.11 19.40
C HIS A 649 -22.40 -22.89 18.43
N GLU A 650 -23.58 -22.67 18.97
CA GLU A 650 -24.78 -22.38 18.17
C GLU A 650 -24.57 -21.13 17.31
N PHE A 651 -23.95 -20.09 17.88
CA PHE A 651 -23.66 -18.82 17.19
C PHE A 651 -22.26 -18.77 16.58
N SER A 652 -21.68 -19.92 16.23
CA SER A 652 -20.33 -20.00 15.68
C SER A 652 -20.06 -18.96 14.57
N LEU A 653 -18.92 -18.29 14.65
CA LEU A 653 -18.45 -17.35 13.61
C LEU A 653 -18.32 -18.01 12.22
N PHE A 654 -18.19 -19.32 12.15
CA PHE A 654 -18.07 -20.04 10.88
C PHE A 654 -19.42 -20.46 10.27
N ARG A 655 -20.56 -20.23 10.95
CA ARG A 655 -21.87 -20.68 10.48
C ARG A 655 -22.28 -20.00 9.16
N ASP A 656 -22.03 -18.70 9.06
CA ASP A 656 -22.37 -17.87 7.90
C ASP A 656 -21.14 -17.53 7.04
N ALA A 657 -19.99 -18.17 7.34
CA ALA A 657 -18.76 -17.91 6.62
C ALA A 657 -18.76 -18.62 5.25
N PRO A 658 -18.21 -17.99 4.19
CA PRO A 658 -18.04 -18.63 2.89
C PRO A 658 -17.18 -19.90 2.99
N GLU A 659 -17.54 -20.94 2.25
CA GLU A 659 -16.84 -22.24 2.24
C GLU A 659 -15.33 -22.10 2.02
N ARG A 660 -14.91 -21.20 1.12
CA ARG A 660 -13.48 -20.89 0.90
C ARG A 660 -12.77 -20.39 2.15
N LEU A 661 -13.48 -19.65 2.98
CA LEU A 661 -12.94 -19.13 4.24
C LEU A 661 -12.82 -20.25 5.27
N ILE A 662 -13.86 -21.08 5.40
CA ILE A 662 -13.86 -22.27 6.28
C ILE A 662 -12.70 -23.19 5.92
N ASN A 663 -12.53 -23.52 4.63
CA ASN A 663 -11.43 -24.38 4.16
C ASN A 663 -10.05 -23.79 4.49
N ARG A 664 -9.85 -22.47 4.31
CA ARG A 664 -8.60 -21.79 4.64
C ARG A 664 -8.28 -21.86 6.15
N TYR A 665 -9.29 -21.65 6.98
CA TYR A 665 -9.10 -21.72 8.44
C TYR A 665 -8.92 -23.16 8.92
N THR A 666 -9.58 -24.14 8.30
CA THR A 666 -9.39 -25.56 8.60
C THR A 666 -7.96 -25.99 8.31
N ILE A 667 -7.45 -25.73 7.09
CA ILE A 667 -6.07 -26.06 6.70
C ILE A 667 -5.07 -25.40 7.66
N ARG A 668 -5.29 -24.13 8.02
CA ARG A 668 -4.39 -23.40 8.93
C ARG A 668 -4.43 -23.98 10.34
N ALA A 669 -5.61 -24.25 10.88
CA ALA A 669 -5.76 -24.80 12.22
C ALA A 669 -5.16 -26.20 12.33
N ASP A 670 -5.39 -27.09 11.33
CA ASP A 670 -4.81 -28.43 11.30
C ASP A 670 -3.29 -28.39 11.19
N ARG A 671 -2.73 -27.53 10.32
CA ARG A 671 -1.28 -27.34 10.21
C ARG A 671 -0.67 -26.85 11.51
N ASN A 672 -1.25 -25.81 12.11
CA ASN A 672 -0.70 -25.22 13.33
C ASN A 672 -0.85 -26.16 14.54
N LYS A 673 -1.94 -26.94 14.59
CA LYS A 673 -2.12 -27.99 15.59
C LYS A 673 -1.04 -29.07 15.45
N ARG A 674 -0.77 -29.55 14.25
CA ARG A 674 0.31 -30.51 13.99
C ARG A 674 1.67 -29.94 14.44
N ILE A 675 1.99 -28.69 14.10
CA ILE A 675 3.22 -28.03 14.56
C ILE A 675 3.29 -28.01 16.09
N ALA A 676 2.19 -27.65 16.75
CA ALA A 676 2.13 -27.61 18.23
C ALA A 676 2.39 -29.00 18.83
N GLU A 677 1.77 -30.07 18.29
CA GLU A 677 1.89 -31.43 18.80
C GLU A 677 3.25 -32.06 18.49
N GLU A 678 3.80 -31.84 17.30
CA GLU A 678 5.06 -32.48 16.86
C GLU A 678 6.32 -31.74 17.30
N SER A 679 6.24 -30.43 17.62
CA SER A 679 7.43 -29.64 17.96
C SER A 679 8.03 -29.97 19.32
N GLY A 680 7.23 -30.48 20.26
CA GLY A 680 7.62 -30.70 21.64
C GLY A 680 7.94 -29.42 22.43
N LEU A 681 7.50 -28.28 21.95
CA LEU A 681 7.77 -26.96 22.55
C LEU A 681 6.72 -26.62 23.62
N PRO A 682 7.06 -25.77 24.63
CA PRO A 682 6.05 -25.20 25.53
C PRO A 682 4.97 -24.47 24.74
N LEU A 683 3.69 -24.72 25.10
CA LEU A 683 2.52 -24.19 24.43
C LEU A 683 1.71 -23.31 25.36
N PHE A 684 1.32 -22.14 24.89
CA PHE A 684 0.50 -21.20 25.61
C PHE A 684 -0.69 -20.73 24.76
N VAL A 685 -1.81 -20.42 25.44
CA VAL A 685 -3.00 -19.83 24.81
C VAL A 685 -3.45 -18.61 25.58
N THR A 686 -3.98 -17.60 24.89
CA THR A 686 -4.40 -16.34 25.54
C THR A 686 -5.84 -16.36 26.04
N THR A 687 -6.69 -17.26 25.55
CA THR A 687 -8.08 -17.39 25.97
C THR A 687 -8.43 -18.85 26.28
N PRO A 688 -9.29 -19.10 27.28
CA PRO A 688 -9.55 -20.47 27.78
C PRO A 688 -10.16 -21.43 26.74
N ASP A 689 -10.93 -20.92 25.79
CA ASP A 689 -11.58 -21.72 24.75
C ASP A 689 -10.59 -22.46 23.84
N LEU A 690 -9.37 -21.92 23.74
CA LEU A 690 -8.32 -22.52 22.91
C LEU A 690 -7.69 -23.78 23.53
N LEU A 691 -7.89 -24.01 24.83
CA LEU A 691 -7.49 -25.27 25.48
C LEU A 691 -8.22 -26.48 24.86
N ASP A 692 -9.38 -26.29 24.29
CA ASP A 692 -10.11 -27.33 23.57
C ASP A 692 -9.43 -27.73 22.25
N ASP A 693 -8.76 -26.81 21.59
CA ASP A 693 -8.01 -27.06 20.37
C ASP A 693 -6.56 -27.49 20.67
N LEU A 694 -5.99 -27.02 21.79
CA LEU A 694 -4.64 -27.32 22.28
C LEU A 694 -4.68 -27.76 23.76
N PRO A 695 -5.13 -28.99 24.07
CA PRO A 695 -5.29 -29.42 25.47
C PRO A 695 -3.99 -29.53 26.25
N GLY A 696 -2.83 -29.58 25.56
CA GLY A 696 -1.51 -29.56 26.19
C GLY A 696 -0.94 -28.17 26.48
N ALA A 697 -1.66 -27.12 26.14
CA ALA A 697 -1.23 -25.75 26.39
C ALA A 697 -1.56 -25.25 27.80
N ALA A 698 -0.78 -24.30 28.32
CA ALA A 698 -1.11 -23.54 29.50
C ALA A 698 -1.84 -22.24 29.14
N TRP A 699 -2.84 -21.87 29.92
CA TRP A 699 -3.53 -20.59 29.73
C TRP A 699 -2.73 -19.44 30.34
N ALA A 700 -2.14 -18.60 29.46
CA ALA A 700 -1.51 -17.34 29.80
C ALA A 700 -2.52 -16.19 29.51
N PRO A 701 -3.23 -15.66 30.51
CA PRO A 701 -4.30 -14.71 30.29
C PRO A 701 -3.87 -13.47 29.50
N LEU A 702 -4.79 -12.90 28.72
CA LEU A 702 -4.63 -11.57 28.12
C LEU A 702 -4.22 -10.55 29.16
N VAL A 703 -3.31 -9.65 28.84
CA VAL A 703 -2.80 -8.63 29.77
C VAL A 703 -3.23 -7.24 29.29
N VAL A 704 -3.71 -6.43 30.23
CA VAL A 704 -4.01 -5.01 30.03
C VAL A 704 -3.39 -4.18 31.14
N ASP A 705 -3.04 -2.94 30.85
CA ASP A 705 -2.62 -1.97 31.89
C ASP A 705 -3.88 -1.46 32.61
N VAL A 706 -4.26 -2.19 33.68
CA VAL A 706 -5.52 -1.93 34.43
C VAL A 706 -5.62 -0.51 34.97
N ASP A 707 -4.50 0.12 35.32
CA ASP A 707 -4.48 1.49 35.84
C ASP A 707 -4.66 2.51 34.72
N ALA A 708 -4.04 2.29 33.55
CA ALA A 708 -4.22 3.13 32.38
C ALA A 708 -5.64 3.05 31.80
N TRP A 709 -6.33 1.91 31.94
CA TRP A 709 -7.71 1.72 31.51
C TRP A 709 -8.74 2.17 32.55
N ALA A 710 -8.41 2.27 33.81
CA ALA A 710 -9.36 2.66 34.88
C ALA A 710 -10.12 3.95 34.52
N SER A 711 -11.39 4.01 34.87
CA SER A 711 -12.27 5.15 34.61
C SER A 711 -13.17 5.45 35.80
N ASP A 712 -13.23 6.74 36.18
CA ASP A 712 -14.14 7.27 37.20
C ASP A 712 -15.45 7.82 36.61
N SER A 713 -15.63 7.72 35.26
CA SER A 713 -16.85 8.18 34.62
C SER A 713 -18.06 7.39 35.10
N PRO A 714 -19.15 8.04 35.50
CA PRO A 714 -20.33 7.36 36.03
C PRO A 714 -21.02 6.49 34.97
N ILE A 715 -21.77 5.48 35.45
CA ILE A 715 -22.52 4.54 34.60
C ILE A 715 -24.02 4.84 34.76
N LEU A 716 -24.75 4.91 33.65
CA LEU A 716 -26.22 5.10 33.60
C LEU A 716 -26.72 6.41 34.24
N GLU A 717 -25.92 7.48 34.21
CA GLU A 717 -26.38 8.82 34.61
C GLU A 717 -26.92 9.63 33.41
N ARG A 718 -26.76 9.11 32.20
CA ARG A 718 -27.28 9.74 30.96
C ARG A 718 -28.75 9.39 30.76
N VAL A 719 -29.51 10.33 30.19
CA VAL A 719 -30.91 10.11 29.78
C VAL A 719 -31.01 8.93 28.78
N HIS A 720 -30.06 8.82 27.87
CA HIS A 720 -29.92 7.70 26.94
C HIS A 720 -28.56 7.05 27.19
N PRO A 721 -28.52 5.87 27.84
CA PRO A 721 -27.27 5.16 28.12
C PRO A 721 -26.49 4.89 26.86
N ARG A 722 -25.18 5.18 26.89
CA ARG A 722 -24.29 4.98 25.76
C ARG A 722 -23.80 3.53 25.72
N VAL A 723 -24.22 2.78 24.70
CA VAL A 723 -23.85 1.40 24.48
C VAL A 723 -22.81 1.33 23.34
N LEU A 724 -21.61 0.88 23.67
CA LEU A 724 -20.49 0.79 22.75
C LEU A 724 -20.38 -0.62 22.17
N HIS A 725 -20.35 -0.73 20.84
CA HIS A 725 -19.95 -1.94 20.11
C HIS A 725 -18.77 -1.62 19.19
N GLY A 726 -17.60 -2.31 19.42
CA GLY A 726 -16.35 -2.03 18.70
C GLY A 726 -15.80 -3.26 17.97
N PRO A 727 -16.36 -3.67 16.81
CA PRO A 727 -15.86 -4.83 16.10
C PRO A 727 -14.63 -4.50 15.27
N SER A 728 -13.51 -5.18 15.53
CA SER A 728 -12.35 -5.16 14.61
C SER A 728 -12.66 -5.84 13.27
N GLN A 729 -13.53 -6.84 13.29
CA GLN A 729 -14.13 -7.51 12.13
C GLN A 729 -15.55 -7.94 12.50
N ARG A 730 -16.55 -7.47 11.77
CA ARG A 730 -17.98 -7.72 12.06
C ARG A 730 -18.33 -9.19 12.19
N TRP A 731 -17.85 -10.03 11.26
CA TRP A 731 -18.19 -11.45 11.23
C TRP A 731 -17.60 -12.24 12.43
N THR A 732 -16.41 -11.84 12.93
CA THR A 732 -15.80 -12.49 14.10
C THR A 732 -16.53 -12.17 15.39
N LYS A 733 -17.14 -11.01 15.47
CA LYS A 733 -17.90 -10.54 16.64
C LYS A 733 -19.39 -10.95 16.62
N GLY A 734 -19.88 -11.42 15.45
CA GLY A 734 -21.30 -11.69 15.23
C GLY A 734 -22.15 -10.42 15.10
N THR A 735 -21.52 -9.30 14.69
CA THR A 735 -22.14 -7.98 14.59
C THR A 735 -23.45 -7.99 13.78
N GLU A 736 -23.49 -8.70 12.66
CA GLU A 736 -24.67 -8.73 11.79
C GLU A 736 -25.91 -9.33 12.46
N ARG A 737 -25.74 -10.13 13.52
CA ARG A 737 -26.83 -10.73 14.29
C ARG A 737 -27.39 -9.80 15.38
N ILE A 738 -26.51 -8.94 15.95
CA ILE A 738 -26.87 -8.07 17.07
C ILE A 738 -27.16 -6.63 16.63
N LEU A 739 -26.62 -6.19 15.51
CA LEU A 739 -26.77 -4.81 15.05
C LEU A 739 -28.22 -4.39 14.84
N PRO A 740 -29.11 -5.19 14.23
CA PRO A 740 -30.53 -4.84 14.11
C PRO A 740 -31.21 -4.64 15.47
N VAL A 741 -30.81 -5.39 16.49
CA VAL A 741 -31.34 -5.24 17.86
C VAL A 741 -30.88 -3.92 18.46
N LEU A 742 -29.59 -3.62 18.36
CA LEU A 742 -29.00 -2.37 18.88
C LEU A 742 -29.56 -1.13 18.17
N GLU A 743 -29.69 -1.18 16.85
CA GLU A 743 -30.30 -0.12 16.05
C GLU A 743 -31.78 0.07 16.39
N GLY A 744 -32.52 -1.00 16.65
CA GLY A 744 -33.91 -0.95 17.12
C GLY A 744 -34.05 -0.28 18.49
N LEU A 745 -33.17 -0.57 19.43
CA LEU A 745 -33.10 0.08 20.75
C LEU A 745 -32.74 1.57 20.62
N HIS A 746 -31.79 1.89 19.77
CA HIS A 746 -31.38 3.27 19.48
C HIS A 746 -32.52 4.09 18.85
N ALA A 747 -33.20 3.54 17.85
CA ALA A 747 -34.28 4.21 17.12
C ALA A 747 -35.49 4.59 18.00
N ARG A 748 -35.76 3.79 19.07
CA ARG A 748 -36.81 4.13 20.04
C ARG A 748 -36.31 4.94 21.25
N GLY A 749 -35.04 5.37 21.24
CA GLY A 749 -34.44 6.21 22.26
C GLY A 749 -34.14 5.48 23.58
N ALA A 750 -34.10 4.15 23.60
CA ALA A 750 -33.71 3.39 24.79
C ALA A 750 -32.21 3.49 25.10
N ILE A 751 -31.38 3.61 24.08
CA ILE A 751 -29.92 3.74 24.17
C ILE A 751 -29.37 4.76 23.17
N GLU A 752 -28.13 5.24 23.40
CA GLU A 752 -27.26 5.87 22.40
C GLU A 752 -26.31 4.80 21.87
N LEU A 753 -26.53 4.26 20.68
CA LEU A 753 -25.61 3.28 20.07
C LEU A 753 -24.36 3.96 19.54
N VAL A 754 -23.20 3.49 19.98
CA VAL A 754 -21.88 3.87 19.43
C VAL A 754 -21.26 2.67 18.75
N LEU A 755 -21.30 2.64 17.41
CA LEU A 755 -20.63 1.64 16.60
C LEU A 755 -19.23 2.15 16.23
N ALA A 756 -18.19 1.58 16.85
CA ALA A 756 -16.81 2.03 16.70
C ALA A 756 -16.02 1.11 15.77
N GLU A 757 -15.89 1.50 14.50
CA GLU A 757 -15.18 0.75 13.46
C GLU A 757 -14.04 1.57 12.86
N GLY A 758 -12.88 0.93 12.66
CA GLY A 758 -11.74 1.57 11.98
C GLY A 758 -11.12 2.75 12.75
N ILE A 759 -11.31 2.82 14.05
CA ILE A 759 -10.75 3.86 14.91
C ILE A 759 -9.42 3.41 15.52
N SER A 760 -8.59 4.38 15.91
CA SER A 760 -7.31 4.10 16.58
C SER A 760 -7.50 3.57 18.00
N TRP A 761 -6.53 2.81 18.49
CA TRP A 761 -6.56 2.26 19.86
C TRP A 761 -6.69 3.33 20.97
N PRO A 762 -5.99 4.50 20.92
CA PRO A 762 -6.22 5.57 21.88
C PRO A 762 -7.65 6.13 21.85
N ALA A 763 -8.25 6.29 20.66
CA ALA A 763 -9.63 6.75 20.53
C ALA A 763 -10.61 5.71 21.08
N MET A 764 -10.37 4.40 20.84
CA MET A 764 -11.17 3.33 21.42
C MET A 764 -11.12 3.37 22.94
N ARG A 765 -9.95 3.64 23.54
CA ARG A 765 -9.81 3.75 24.99
C ARG A 765 -10.68 4.85 25.58
N GLU A 766 -10.69 6.02 24.98
CA GLU A 766 -11.54 7.13 25.44
C GLU A 766 -13.04 6.80 25.29
N MET A 767 -13.42 6.10 24.23
CA MET A 767 -14.80 5.65 24.06
C MET A 767 -15.22 4.64 25.12
N ILE A 768 -14.37 3.65 25.42
CA ILE A 768 -14.61 2.67 26.49
C ILE A 768 -14.72 3.37 27.86
N LYS A 769 -13.80 4.28 28.17
CA LYS A 769 -13.82 5.00 29.47
C LYS A 769 -15.08 5.82 29.69
N THR A 770 -15.71 6.26 28.63
CA THR A 770 -16.85 7.19 28.68
C THR A 770 -18.21 6.59 28.29
N CYS A 771 -18.27 5.31 27.88
CA CYS A 771 -19.56 4.63 27.64
C CYS A 771 -20.19 4.13 28.96
N ASP A 772 -21.44 3.70 28.88
CA ASP A 772 -22.15 3.12 30.03
C ASP A 772 -22.07 1.58 30.00
N LEU A 773 -22.23 0.98 28.84
CA LEU A 773 -22.25 -0.47 28.63
C LEU A 773 -21.43 -0.83 27.39
N VAL A 774 -20.82 -2.00 27.39
CA VAL A 774 -20.08 -2.52 26.22
C VAL A 774 -20.70 -3.83 25.76
N VAL A 775 -20.98 -3.92 24.46
CA VAL A 775 -21.45 -5.14 23.80
C VAL A 775 -20.27 -5.69 23.01
N ASP A 776 -19.70 -6.84 23.45
CA ASP A 776 -18.50 -7.39 22.83
C ASP A 776 -18.82 -8.37 21.69
N GLN A 777 -18.82 -9.67 21.94
CA GLN A 777 -18.89 -10.67 20.89
C GLN A 777 -19.92 -11.78 21.17
N PHE A 778 -20.55 -12.26 20.08
CA PHE A 778 -21.59 -13.27 20.12
C PHE A 778 -21.26 -14.52 19.28
N ALA A 779 -20.07 -14.56 18.68
CA ALA A 779 -19.75 -15.59 17.70
C ALA A 779 -18.62 -16.54 18.10
N VAL A 780 -17.97 -16.32 19.24
CA VAL A 780 -16.80 -17.11 19.68
C VAL A 780 -17.07 -17.99 20.90
N GLY A 781 -17.99 -17.60 21.76
CA GLY A 781 -18.25 -18.30 23.03
C GLY A 781 -17.19 -18.06 24.12
N SER A 782 -16.35 -17.05 23.92
CA SER A 782 -15.32 -16.59 24.86
C SER A 782 -15.13 -15.07 24.75
N TYR A 783 -14.26 -14.48 25.54
CA TYR A 783 -14.00 -13.05 25.53
C TYR A 783 -12.60 -12.74 25.01
N GLY A 784 -12.40 -11.54 24.49
CA GLY A 784 -11.12 -11.07 23.93
C GLY A 784 -10.62 -9.80 24.61
N THR A 785 -9.56 -9.22 24.05
CA THR A 785 -8.90 -8.02 24.59
C THR A 785 -9.87 -6.86 24.81
N PHE A 786 -10.79 -6.61 23.87
CA PHE A 786 -11.78 -5.54 23.98
C PHE A 786 -12.68 -5.67 25.23
N ALA A 787 -13.11 -6.90 25.57
CA ALA A 787 -13.85 -7.14 26.79
C ALA A 787 -12.99 -6.91 28.04
N VAL A 788 -11.72 -7.34 28.01
CA VAL A 788 -10.79 -7.14 29.13
C VAL A 788 -10.49 -5.65 29.36
N GLU A 789 -10.31 -4.89 28.29
CA GLU A 789 -10.15 -3.43 28.31
C GLU A 789 -11.38 -2.74 28.92
N ALA A 790 -12.58 -3.16 28.51
CA ALA A 790 -13.83 -2.64 29.04
C ALA A 790 -14.01 -2.99 30.53
N MET A 791 -13.70 -4.23 30.91
CA MET A 791 -13.72 -4.66 32.34
C MET A 791 -12.72 -3.86 33.18
N ALA A 792 -11.50 -3.61 32.67
CA ALA A 792 -10.50 -2.78 33.36
C ALA A 792 -10.95 -1.33 33.54
N ALA A 793 -11.77 -0.80 32.61
CA ALA A 793 -12.41 0.51 32.73
C ALA A 793 -13.65 0.52 33.65
N GLY A 794 -13.96 -0.59 34.26
CA GLY A 794 -15.12 -0.72 35.13
C GLY A 794 -16.45 -0.71 34.37
N ARG A 795 -16.45 -1.07 33.10
CA ARG A 795 -17.67 -1.09 32.25
C ARG A 795 -18.29 -2.49 32.28
N PRO A 796 -19.62 -2.60 32.48
CA PRO A 796 -20.32 -3.86 32.30
C PRO A 796 -20.22 -4.29 30.84
N VAL A 797 -19.87 -5.56 30.63
CA VAL A 797 -19.71 -6.16 29.31
C VAL A 797 -20.80 -7.18 29.09
N LEU A 798 -21.45 -7.11 27.92
CA LEU A 798 -22.43 -8.10 27.45
C LEU A 798 -21.81 -8.91 26.30
N GLY A 799 -22.06 -10.20 26.27
CA GLY A 799 -21.60 -11.08 25.18
C GLY A 799 -22.06 -12.50 25.37
N TYR A 800 -21.81 -13.35 24.37
CA TYR A 800 -22.10 -14.77 24.47
C TYR A 800 -20.88 -15.54 24.99
N LEU A 801 -21.03 -16.23 26.11
CA LEU A 801 -20.02 -17.10 26.72
C LEU A 801 -20.48 -18.56 26.76
N ASP A 802 -19.60 -19.49 26.39
CA ASP A 802 -19.74 -20.89 26.74
C ASP A 802 -19.22 -21.10 28.19
N GLU A 803 -20.14 -21.15 29.15
CA GLU A 803 -19.81 -21.24 30.57
C GLU A 803 -18.98 -22.48 30.93
N ARG A 804 -19.15 -23.59 30.17
CA ARG A 804 -18.39 -24.84 30.40
C ARG A 804 -16.89 -24.62 30.19
N VAL A 805 -16.54 -23.82 29.20
CA VAL A 805 -15.14 -23.48 28.87
C VAL A 805 -14.50 -22.72 30.00
N HIS A 806 -15.20 -21.72 30.53
CA HIS A 806 -14.69 -20.89 31.62
C HIS A 806 -14.68 -21.59 32.96
N ALA A 807 -15.69 -22.44 33.22
CA ALA A 807 -15.72 -23.31 34.41
C ALA A 807 -14.55 -24.31 34.41
N ALA A 808 -14.23 -24.92 33.25
CA ALA A 808 -13.09 -25.83 33.13
C ALA A 808 -11.73 -25.12 33.35
N ALA A 809 -11.62 -23.83 33.01
CA ALA A 809 -10.44 -23.01 33.28
C ALA A 809 -10.41 -22.48 34.74
N GLY A 810 -11.43 -22.77 35.56
CA GLY A 810 -11.54 -22.31 36.93
C GLY A 810 -11.74 -20.79 37.10
N VAL A 811 -12.24 -20.12 36.06
CA VAL A 811 -12.40 -18.66 36.03
C VAL A 811 -13.68 -18.28 35.29
N MET A 812 -14.58 -17.58 36.02
CA MET A 812 -15.81 -17.04 35.46
C MET A 812 -15.71 -15.50 35.36
N PRO A 813 -15.63 -14.93 34.18
CA PRO A 813 -15.61 -13.48 34.04
C PRO A 813 -17.00 -12.89 34.35
N PRO A 814 -17.07 -11.68 34.93
CA PRO A 814 -18.32 -10.99 35.24
C PRO A 814 -18.97 -10.37 34.02
N ILE A 815 -18.96 -11.10 32.92
CA ILE A 815 -19.62 -10.72 31.65
C ILE A 815 -21.08 -11.15 31.73
N VAL A 816 -21.98 -10.24 31.39
CA VAL A 816 -23.42 -10.56 31.28
C VAL A 816 -23.63 -11.46 30.06
N ASN A 817 -23.78 -12.77 30.34
CA ASN A 817 -23.96 -13.78 29.33
C ASN A 817 -25.36 -13.64 28.67
N THR A 818 -25.44 -13.43 27.40
CA THR A 818 -26.67 -13.22 26.66
C THR A 818 -26.54 -13.72 25.22
N THR A 819 -27.67 -14.04 24.58
CA THR A 819 -27.71 -14.44 23.16
C THR A 819 -28.17 -13.26 22.30
N PRO A 820 -28.00 -13.31 20.96
CA PRO A 820 -28.55 -12.27 20.10
C PRO A 820 -30.06 -12.06 20.27
N GLU A 821 -30.81 -13.12 20.54
CA GLU A 821 -32.27 -13.09 20.72
C GLU A 821 -32.69 -12.43 22.04
N SER A 822 -31.92 -12.63 23.13
CA SER A 822 -32.21 -12.08 24.46
C SER A 822 -31.50 -10.75 24.73
N LEU A 823 -30.69 -10.25 23.79
CA LEU A 823 -29.86 -9.03 23.99
C LEU A 823 -30.68 -7.80 24.33
N ALA A 824 -31.85 -7.61 23.66
CA ALA A 824 -32.70 -6.45 23.94
C ALA A 824 -33.22 -6.46 25.40
N GLU A 825 -33.81 -7.57 25.81
CA GLU A 825 -34.36 -7.75 27.16
C GLU A 825 -33.24 -7.63 28.23
N THR A 826 -32.07 -8.19 27.95
CA THR A 826 -30.91 -8.10 28.85
C THR A 826 -30.42 -6.66 29.02
N LEU A 827 -30.33 -5.89 27.92
CA LEU A 827 -29.93 -4.47 27.96
C LEU A 827 -30.95 -3.62 28.71
N GLU A 828 -32.24 -3.80 28.43
CA GLU A 828 -33.32 -3.08 29.13
C GLU A 828 -33.31 -3.40 30.63
N SER A 829 -33.16 -4.68 31.02
CA SER A 829 -33.07 -5.07 32.43
C SER A 829 -31.87 -4.45 33.16
N LEU A 830 -30.71 -4.25 32.46
CA LEU A 830 -29.56 -3.58 33.07
C LEU A 830 -29.77 -2.08 33.21
N ILE A 831 -30.47 -1.46 32.27
CA ILE A 831 -30.79 -0.02 32.26
C ILE A 831 -31.80 0.27 33.38
N ASP A 832 -32.78 -0.62 33.57
CA ASP A 832 -33.81 -0.48 34.61
C ASP A 832 -33.30 -0.73 36.02
N ASP A 833 -32.13 -1.41 36.19
CA ASP A 833 -31.47 -1.61 37.49
C ASP A 833 -30.03 -1.05 37.50
N PRO A 834 -29.86 0.29 37.64
CA PRO A 834 -28.56 0.93 37.69
C PRO A 834 -27.66 0.44 38.80
N SER A 835 -28.24 0.10 39.96
CA SER A 835 -27.47 -0.37 41.12
C SER A 835 -26.78 -1.69 40.83
N ARG A 836 -27.50 -2.64 40.25
CA ARG A 836 -26.94 -3.92 39.77
C ARG A 836 -25.91 -3.70 38.69
N THR A 837 -26.17 -2.82 37.77
CA THR A 837 -25.28 -2.57 36.62
C THR A 837 -23.97 -1.92 37.04
N VAL A 838 -23.99 -0.94 37.94
CA VAL A 838 -22.80 -0.36 38.58
C VAL A 838 -21.99 -1.44 39.31
N LYS A 839 -22.66 -2.34 40.08
CA LYS A 839 -21.99 -3.44 40.74
C LYS A 839 -21.26 -4.37 39.78
N ILE A 840 -21.90 -4.72 38.64
CA ILE A 840 -21.26 -5.53 37.59
C ILE A 840 -20.01 -4.81 37.05
N GLY A 841 -20.05 -3.49 36.86
CA GLY A 841 -18.88 -2.70 36.51
C GLY A 841 -17.75 -2.77 37.53
N MET A 842 -18.06 -2.67 38.82
CA MET A 842 -17.07 -2.81 39.89
C MET A 842 -16.47 -4.23 39.91
N ASP A 843 -17.29 -5.27 39.81
CA ASP A 843 -16.86 -6.67 39.76
C ASP A 843 -15.97 -6.91 38.51
N SER A 844 -16.27 -6.23 37.39
CA SER A 844 -15.47 -6.27 36.16
C SER A 844 -14.08 -5.68 36.36
N ALA A 845 -13.97 -4.51 37.01
CA ALA A 845 -12.68 -3.89 37.31
C ALA A 845 -11.83 -4.75 38.26
N LEU A 846 -12.46 -5.34 39.29
CA LEU A 846 -11.78 -6.23 40.19
C LEU A 846 -11.26 -7.49 39.50
N PHE A 847 -12.08 -8.12 38.66
CA PHE A 847 -11.71 -9.29 37.88
C PHE A 847 -10.55 -8.99 36.90
N ALA A 848 -10.60 -7.86 36.21
CA ALA A 848 -9.52 -7.46 35.34
C ALA A 848 -8.19 -7.28 36.08
N ARG A 849 -8.23 -6.74 37.31
CA ARG A 849 -7.06 -6.56 38.18
C ARG A 849 -6.53 -7.89 38.74
N GLU A 850 -7.39 -8.85 39.03
CA GLU A 850 -7.00 -10.16 39.58
C GLU A 850 -6.44 -11.10 38.52
N VAL A 851 -6.98 -11.07 37.30
CA VAL A 851 -6.70 -12.07 36.28
C VAL A 851 -5.85 -11.48 35.13
N HIS A 852 -6.04 -10.20 34.80
CA HIS A 852 -5.53 -9.59 33.55
C HIS A 852 -4.50 -8.47 33.76
N ASP A 853 -4.02 -8.22 34.95
CA ASP A 853 -2.95 -7.26 35.25
C ASP A 853 -1.53 -7.76 34.88
N GLY A 854 -1.42 -9.00 34.42
CA GLY A 854 -0.20 -9.62 33.96
C GLY A 854 0.53 -10.48 35.01
N ARG A 855 0.24 -10.37 36.30
CA ARG A 855 0.90 -11.19 37.33
C ARG A 855 0.70 -12.70 37.08
N ARG A 856 -0.53 -13.10 36.78
CA ARG A 856 -0.85 -14.50 36.48
C ARG A 856 -0.14 -14.97 35.19
N THR A 857 -0.09 -14.13 34.20
CA THR A 857 0.57 -14.43 32.92
C THR A 857 2.08 -14.60 33.11
N ALA A 858 2.73 -13.71 33.84
CA ALA A 858 4.16 -13.83 34.18
C ALA A 858 4.45 -15.13 34.96
N GLN A 859 3.58 -15.51 35.94
CA GLN A 859 3.70 -16.78 36.68
C GLN A 859 3.60 -18.02 35.77
N VAL A 860 2.62 -18.03 34.84
CA VAL A 860 2.43 -19.15 33.91
C VAL A 860 3.63 -19.30 32.97
N LEU A 861 4.23 -18.19 32.54
CA LEU A 861 5.38 -18.17 31.65
C LEU A 861 6.72 -18.39 32.36
N ALA A 862 6.79 -18.24 33.70
CA ALA A 862 8.03 -18.32 34.48
C ALA A 862 8.79 -19.64 34.23
N GLY A 863 8.09 -20.79 34.25
CA GLY A 863 8.70 -22.10 34.00
C GLY A 863 9.34 -22.28 32.59
N PHE A 864 9.06 -21.40 31.67
CA PHE A 864 9.74 -21.39 30.36
C PHE A 864 11.14 -20.73 30.40
N PHE A 865 11.38 -19.91 31.43
CA PHE A 865 12.63 -19.17 31.58
C PHE A 865 13.66 -19.87 32.50
N ASP A 866 13.25 -20.96 33.16
CA ASP A 866 14.13 -21.76 34.03
C ASP A 866 15.09 -22.61 33.15
#